data_c00bba4c0fd38758d0df1469371cedbc
#
_entry.id   c00bba4c0fd38758d0df1469371cedbc
#
_cell.length_a   1.000
_cell.length_b   1.000
_cell.length_c   1.000
_cell.angle_alpha   90.00
_cell.angle_beta   90.00
_cell.angle_gamma   90.00
#
_symmetry.space_group_name_H-M   'P 1'
#
loop_
_entity.id
_entity.type
_entity.pdbx_description
1 polymer ?
#
loop_
_entity_poly.entity_id
_entity_poly.type
_entity_poly.pdbx_seq_one_letter_code
_entity_poly.pdbx_strand_id
1 'polypeptide(L)'
;MTISSREQEEKKAKVLIDRNVVPTNFEKWSKPGHFSRSLAKGPKTTTWIWNLHADAHDFDSHTSSLEEVSRKIFSAHFGQLAIIFIWLSGMYFHGAKFSNYVAWLNNPINIKPSAQVVWPIVGQEILNADVGGGFQGIQITSGLFQLWRASGITNEMQLYVTAIGGLFMASLMLFAGWFHYHKAAPKLEWFQNVESMLNHHLAGLLGLGSLGWTGHLVHVSLPINKLLDSGVAPAEIPLPHEFILNRNLMSELYPSFNKGLLPFFNLNWNEYNDFLTFKGGLNPVTGGLWLTDIAHHHLAIAVIFIIAGHMYRTNWNIGHSLKEILDAHKGPFTGEGHRGLFEILTTSWHAQLAINLAMLGSLSIIVAHHMYAMPPYPYLATDYPTQLSLFTHHMWIGGFCIVGAGAHAAIFMVRDYSPAQNYNNLLDRVIRHRDAIISHLNWVCIFLGFHSFGLYIHNDTMRALGRPQDMFSDVAIQLQPIFAQWIQNCHSIAPGNTAPNVLATTSYVFGGDIVSVGGKIGIMPITLGTADFMVHHIHAFTIHVTALILLKGVLFARNSRLIPDKANLGFRFPCDGPGRGGTCQVSAWDHVFLGLFWMYNSLSIVIFHFSWKMQSDVWGTISSSGDISHITRGNFAQSAITINGWLRDFLWAQASQVIQSYGSALSAYGLMFLGAHFVWAFSLMFLFSGRGYWQELIESIVWAHNKLKVAPSIQPRALSITQGRAVGVAHYLLGGIATTWAFFLARIISVG
;
A
#
# COMPACT_ATOMS: atom_id res chain seq x y z
N MET A 1 -50.39 6.18 19.46
CA MET A 1 -49.73 7.49 19.38
C MET A 1 -50.71 8.52 18.89
N THR A 2 -50.90 9.62 19.57
CA THR A 2 -51.75 10.73 19.14
C THR A 2 -51.10 11.51 18.02
N ILE A 3 -51.92 12.16 17.16
CA ILE A 3 -51.45 12.96 16.01
C ILE A 3 -50.39 13.97 16.44
N SER A 4 -50.50 14.53 17.65
CA SER A 4 -49.52 15.48 18.20
C SER A 4 -48.14 14.87 18.47
N SER A 5 -48.05 13.58 18.82
CA SER A 5 -46.76 12.90 19.02
C SER A 5 -46.09 12.55 17.70
N ARG A 6 -46.87 12.26 16.63
CA ARG A 6 -46.35 12.06 15.27
C ARG A 6 -45.82 13.35 14.69
N GLU A 7 -46.55 14.46 14.84
CA GLU A 7 -46.07 15.78 14.39
C GLU A 7 -44.81 16.25 15.16
N GLN A 8 -44.67 15.85 16.44
CA GLN A 8 -43.47 16.13 17.21
C GLN A 8 -42.28 15.25 16.81
N GLU A 9 -42.52 14.02 16.38
CA GLU A 9 -41.51 13.14 15.84
C GLU A 9 -41.07 13.57 14.41
N GLU A 10 -42.01 14.01 13.57
CA GLU A 10 -41.71 14.60 12.27
C GLU A 10 -40.95 15.92 12.38
N LYS A 11 -41.25 16.74 13.38
CA LYS A 11 -40.48 17.97 13.68
C LYS A 11 -39.10 17.71 14.24
N LYS A 12 -38.79 16.48 14.71
CA LYS A 12 -37.47 16.07 15.16
C LYS A 12 -36.59 15.49 14.04
N ALA A 13 -37.13 15.18 12.87
CA ALA A 13 -36.36 14.76 11.74
C ALA A 13 -35.52 15.93 11.20
N LYS A 14 -34.23 15.97 11.57
CA LYS A 14 -33.32 17.00 11.08
C LYS A 14 -33.05 16.77 9.61
N VAL A 15 -33.18 17.85 8.81
CA VAL A 15 -32.67 17.89 7.45
C VAL A 15 -31.15 17.98 7.53
N LEU A 16 -30.45 16.95 7.03
CA LEU A 16 -28.98 16.84 7.09
C LEU A 16 -28.28 17.33 5.82
N ILE A 17 -29.02 17.94 4.89
CA ILE A 17 -28.51 18.38 3.59
C ILE A 17 -28.94 19.82 3.35
N ASP A 18 -27.99 20.65 2.92
CA ASP A 18 -28.23 21.98 2.40
C ASP A 18 -28.27 21.98 0.88
N ARG A 19 -29.20 22.72 0.28
CA ARG A 19 -29.37 22.81 -1.17
C ARG A 19 -28.85 24.14 -1.70
N ASN A 20 -28.13 24.11 -2.84
CA ASN A 20 -27.63 25.31 -3.54
C ASN A 20 -26.76 26.22 -2.64
N VAL A 21 -25.91 25.64 -1.80
CA VAL A 21 -25.10 26.38 -0.81
C VAL A 21 -24.00 27.20 -1.50
N VAL A 22 -23.30 26.59 -2.46
CA VAL A 22 -22.25 27.25 -3.24
C VAL A 22 -22.67 27.22 -4.70
N PRO A 23 -22.95 28.39 -5.32
CA PRO A 23 -23.34 28.43 -6.73
C PRO A 23 -22.24 27.89 -7.65
N THR A 24 -22.66 27.21 -8.73
CA THR A 24 -21.72 26.75 -9.75
C THR A 24 -21.36 27.96 -10.65
N ASN A 25 -20.10 28.35 -10.58
CA ASN A 25 -19.52 29.32 -11.48
C ASN A 25 -18.01 29.08 -11.63
N PHE A 26 -17.40 29.71 -12.62
CA PHE A 26 -16.01 29.49 -12.97
C PHE A 26 -15.11 30.71 -12.73
N GLU A 27 -15.61 31.73 -12.04
CA GLU A 27 -14.89 32.98 -11.80
C GLU A 27 -13.55 32.75 -11.08
N LYS A 28 -13.56 31.86 -10.06
CA LYS A 28 -12.36 31.53 -9.28
C LYS A 28 -11.28 30.79 -10.08
N TRP A 29 -11.63 30.20 -11.22
CA TRP A 29 -10.66 29.49 -12.06
C TRP A 29 -9.62 30.45 -12.69
N SER A 30 -9.99 31.71 -12.89
CA SER A 30 -9.08 32.74 -13.37
C SER A 30 -8.30 33.45 -12.25
N LYS A 31 -8.50 33.05 -10.99
CA LYS A 31 -7.90 33.69 -9.82
C LYS A 31 -7.11 32.66 -8.99
N PRO A 32 -5.91 32.23 -9.46
CA PRO A 32 -5.09 31.28 -8.71
C PRO A 32 -4.78 31.80 -7.32
N GLY A 33 -4.86 30.92 -6.31
CA GLY A 33 -4.64 31.31 -4.93
C GLY A 33 -5.85 31.93 -4.22
N HIS A 34 -7.04 31.94 -4.86
CA HIS A 34 -8.28 32.50 -4.29
C HIS A 34 -8.60 31.96 -2.88
N PHE A 35 -8.17 30.73 -2.56
CA PHE A 35 -8.45 30.05 -1.30
C PHE A 35 -7.65 30.60 -0.11
N SER A 36 -6.58 31.35 -0.35
CA SER A 36 -5.69 31.90 0.69
C SER A 36 -5.69 33.43 0.61
N ARG A 37 -5.79 34.09 1.76
CA ARG A 37 -5.73 35.55 1.82
C ARG A 37 -4.41 36.11 1.28
N SER A 38 -3.28 35.47 1.60
CA SER A 38 -1.97 35.90 1.15
C SER A 38 -1.74 35.62 -0.34
N LEU A 39 -2.14 34.44 -0.81
CA LEU A 39 -1.98 34.05 -2.20
C LEU A 39 -2.93 34.80 -3.15
N ALA A 40 -4.11 35.17 -2.67
CA ALA A 40 -5.10 35.91 -3.47
C ALA A 40 -4.63 37.30 -3.90
N LYS A 41 -3.61 37.86 -3.26
CA LYS A 41 -3.00 39.15 -3.61
C LYS A 41 -2.18 39.09 -4.91
N GLY A 42 -1.92 37.89 -5.41
CA GLY A 42 -1.13 37.66 -6.61
C GLY A 42 0.38 37.55 -6.35
N PRO A 43 1.14 37.13 -7.35
CA PRO A 43 2.56 36.88 -7.21
C PRO A 43 3.36 38.19 -7.18
N LYS A 44 4.22 38.34 -6.16
CA LYS A 44 5.27 39.38 -6.10
C LYS A 44 6.65 38.75 -6.28
N THR A 45 6.82 37.52 -5.78
CA THR A 45 8.04 36.72 -5.91
C THR A 45 7.70 35.33 -6.41
N THR A 46 8.70 34.61 -6.90
CA THR A 46 8.50 33.23 -7.41
C THR A 46 8.11 32.24 -6.31
N THR A 47 8.32 32.56 -5.05
CA THR A 47 7.87 31.75 -3.89
C THR A 47 6.35 31.58 -3.89
N TRP A 48 5.60 32.55 -4.37
CA TRP A 48 4.13 32.47 -4.48
C TRP A 48 3.69 31.27 -5.32
N ILE A 49 4.41 31.00 -6.43
CA ILE A 49 4.09 29.90 -7.35
C ILE A 49 4.13 28.55 -6.62
N TRP A 50 5.16 28.36 -5.80
CA TRP A 50 5.32 27.12 -5.03
C TRP A 50 4.31 27.00 -3.89
N ASN A 51 4.05 28.10 -3.19
CA ASN A 51 3.07 28.14 -2.10
C ASN A 51 1.65 27.85 -2.61
N LEU A 52 1.32 28.27 -3.82
CA LEU A 52 0.04 27.95 -4.46
C LEU A 52 -0.21 26.44 -4.50
N HIS A 53 0.79 25.69 -4.93
CA HIS A 53 0.69 24.23 -5.03
C HIS A 53 0.75 23.54 -3.67
N ALA A 54 1.61 24.04 -2.78
CA ALA A 54 1.78 23.44 -1.44
C ALA A 54 0.51 23.53 -0.58
N ASP A 55 -0.26 24.62 -0.72
CA ASP A 55 -1.42 24.88 0.15
C ASP A 55 -2.77 24.57 -0.51
N ALA A 56 -2.77 24.13 -1.77
CA ALA A 56 -4.01 23.96 -2.54
C ALA A 56 -5.01 22.99 -1.91
N HIS A 57 -4.53 21.89 -1.30
CA HIS A 57 -5.36 20.86 -0.69
C HIS A 57 -5.37 20.92 0.85
N ASP A 58 -4.76 21.95 1.43
CA ASP A 58 -4.75 22.15 2.88
C ASP A 58 -6.02 22.87 3.33
N PHE A 59 -7.16 22.19 3.22
CA PHE A 59 -8.49 22.80 3.33
C PHE A 59 -8.77 23.44 4.69
N ASP A 60 -8.27 22.88 5.77
CA ASP A 60 -8.46 23.44 7.11
C ASP A 60 -7.64 24.71 7.36
N SER A 61 -6.67 25.03 6.50
CA SER A 61 -5.99 26.32 6.50
C SER A 61 -6.74 27.40 5.71
N HIS A 62 -7.73 27.01 4.88
CA HIS A 62 -8.51 27.93 4.06
C HIS A 62 -9.71 28.53 4.80
N THR A 63 -10.22 27.81 5.78
CA THR A 63 -11.42 28.19 6.54
C THR A 63 -11.36 27.57 7.94
N SER A 64 -12.02 28.23 8.89
CA SER A 64 -12.22 27.70 10.25
C SER A 64 -13.48 26.84 10.40
N SER A 65 -14.36 26.83 9.38
CA SER A 65 -15.60 26.07 9.40
C SER A 65 -15.35 24.59 9.14
N LEU A 66 -15.55 23.74 10.14
CA LEU A 66 -15.42 22.29 10.01
C LEU A 66 -16.40 21.74 8.97
N GLU A 67 -17.59 22.30 8.88
CA GLU A 67 -18.58 21.90 7.88
C GLU A 67 -18.07 22.14 6.45
N GLU A 68 -17.50 23.30 6.18
CA GLU A 68 -16.95 23.63 4.87
C GLU A 68 -15.73 22.75 4.52
N VAL A 69 -14.83 22.52 5.47
CA VAL A 69 -13.70 21.60 5.31
C VAL A 69 -14.21 20.19 4.95
N SER A 70 -15.20 19.70 5.68
CA SER A 70 -15.79 18.38 5.46
C SER A 70 -16.42 18.25 4.07
N ARG A 71 -17.15 19.28 3.62
CA ARG A 71 -17.74 19.30 2.28
C ARG A 71 -16.70 19.26 1.18
N LYS A 72 -15.60 19.99 1.33
CA LYS A 72 -14.48 19.97 0.36
C LYS A 72 -13.80 18.61 0.33
N ILE A 73 -13.56 18.00 1.48
CA ILE A 73 -12.97 16.66 1.56
C ILE A 73 -13.89 15.64 0.89
N PHE A 74 -15.18 15.68 1.16
CA PHE A 74 -16.16 14.76 0.57
C PHE A 74 -16.16 14.87 -0.96
N SER A 75 -16.24 16.07 -1.49
CA SER A 75 -16.18 16.31 -2.94
C SER A 75 -14.84 15.91 -3.56
N ALA A 76 -13.72 16.21 -2.88
CA ALA A 76 -12.38 15.83 -3.35
C ALA A 76 -12.20 14.30 -3.41
N HIS A 77 -12.82 13.57 -2.49
CA HIS A 77 -12.81 12.11 -2.52
C HIS A 77 -13.53 11.54 -3.74
N PHE A 78 -14.64 12.13 -4.17
CA PHE A 78 -15.28 11.76 -5.44
C PHE A 78 -14.34 12.00 -6.62
N GLY A 79 -13.61 13.10 -6.62
CA GLY A 79 -12.59 13.37 -7.64
C GLY A 79 -11.48 12.32 -7.67
N GLN A 80 -11.00 11.90 -6.51
CA GLN A 80 -10.00 10.82 -6.41
C GLN A 80 -10.55 9.49 -6.92
N LEU A 81 -11.79 9.15 -6.57
CA LEU A 81 -12.43 7.94 -7.09
C LEU A 81 -12.57 7.98 -8.61
N ALA A 82 -12.91 9.16 -9.18
CA ALA A 82 -12.96 9.32 -10.63
C ALA A 82 -11.60 9.02 -11.29
N ILE A 83 -10.50 9.51 -10.71
CA ILE A 83 -9.14 9.24 -11.20
C ILE A 83 -8.83 7.74 -11.14
N ILE A 84 -9.19 7.07 -10.05
CA ILE A 84 -9.00 5.62 -9.88
C ILE A 84 -9.76 4.85 -10.96
N PHE A 85 -11.04 5.20 -11.23
CA PHE A 85 -11.83 4.55 -12.26
C PHE A 85 -11.29 4.80 -13.67
N ILE A 86 -10.75 5.98 -13.96
CA ILE A 86 -10.09 6.26 -15.23
C ILE A 86 -8.83 5.38 -15.39
N TRP A 87 -8.04 5.27 -14.35
CA TRP A 87 -6.87 4.40 -14.35
C TRP A 87 -7.26 2.93 -14.60
N LEU A 88 -8.25 2.41 -13.86
CA LEU A 88 -8.74 1.05 -14.04
C LEU A 88 -9.27 0.83 -15.47
N SER A 89 -10.04 1.79 -15.97
CA SER A 89 -10.53 1.76 -17.36
C SER A 89 -9.37 1.62 -18.34
N GLY A 90 -8.29 2.38 -18.16
CA GLY A 90 -7.09 2.29 -18.97
C GLY A 90 -6.42 0.92 -18.92
N MET A 91 -6.35 0.30 -17.75
CA MET A 91 -5.79 -1.04 -17.58
C MET A 91 -6.59 -2.08 -18.38
N TYR A 92 -7.92 -2.07 -18.25
CA TYR A 92 -8.79 -2.98 -19.02
C TYR A 92 -8.80 -2.67 -20.52
N PHE A 93 -8.75 -1.40 -20.90
CA PHE A 93 -8.69 -1.00 -22.31
C PHE A 93 -7.39 -1.47 -22.98
N HIS A 94 -6.25 -1.31 -22.34
CA HIS A 94 -4.98 -1.81 -22.84
C HIS A 94 -4.97 -3.34 -22.95
N GLY A 95 -5.60 -4.01 -22.02
CA GLY A 95 -5.83 -5.46 -22.09
C GLY A 95 -6.71 -5.85 -23.29
N ALA A 96 -7.72 -5.05 -23.60
CA ALA A 96 -8.63 -5.30 -24.71
C ALA A 96 -8.02 -5.05 -26.08
N LYS A 97 -7.13 -4.05 -26.21
CA LYS A 97 -6.67 -3.55 -27.52
C LYS A 97 -5.18 -3.76 -27.80
N PHE A 98 -4.34 -3.93 -26.78
CA PHE A 98 -2.89 -3.92 -26.91
C PHE A 98 -2.22 -5.07 -26.16
N SER A 99 -2.88 -6.24 -26.09
CA SER A 99 -2.41 -7.32 -25.25
C SER A 99 -2.38 -8.67 -25.96
N ASN A 100 -1.68 -9.62 -25.35
CA ASN A 100 -1.68 -11.04 -25.72
C ASN A 100 -2.48 -11.88 -24.72
N TYR A 101 -3.51 -11.30 -24.10
CA TYR A 101 -4.25 -11.95 -23.01
C TYR A 101 -4.86 -13.30 -23.42
N VAL A 102 -5.54 -13.37 -24.57
CA VAL A 102 -6.17 -14.63 -25.03
C VAL A 102 -5.13 -15.69 -25.34
N ALA A 103 -4.01 -15.32 -25.96
CA ALA A 103 -2.90 -16.23 -26.19
C ALA A 103 -2.32 -16.73 -24.84
N TRP A 104 -2.17 -15.84 -23.87
CA TRP A 104 -1.73 -16.20 -22.52
C TRP A 104 -2.70 -17.18 -21.83
N LEU A 105 -4.02 -16.98 -21.96
CA LEU A 105 -5.02 -17.89 -21.40
C LEU A 105 -4.83 -19.31 -21.95
N ASN A 106 -4.49 -19.45 -23.22
CA ASN A 106 -4.26 -20.76 -23.86
C ASN A 106 -2.94 -21.41 -23.42
N ASN A 107 -1.95 -20.63 -23.02
CA ASN A 107 -0.63 -21.15 -22.68
C ASN A 107 0.06 -20.24 -21.63
N PRO A 108 -0.45 -20.20 -20.40
CA PRO A 108 0.04 -19.27 -19.38
C PRO A 108 1.43 -19.62 -18.84
N ILE A 109 1.91 -20.84 -19.07
CA ILE A 109 3.24 -21.28 -18.64
C ILE A 109 4.33 -20.66 -19.51
N ASN A 110 4.11 -20.56 -20.83
CA ASN A 110 5.14 -20.20 -21.80
C ASN A 110 5.00 -18.78 -22.33
N ILE A 111 3.82 -18.17 -22.25
CA ILE A 111 3.58 -16.81 -22.74
C ILE A 111 3.73 -15.82 -21.58
N LYS A 112 4.50 -14.76 -21.84
CA LYS A 112 4.72 -13.68 -20.88
C LYS A 112 3.61 -12.63 -21.04
N PRO A 113 2.96 -12.18 -19.96
CA PRO A 113 1.91 -11.17 -20.05
C PRO A 113 2.44 -9.86 -20.63
N SER A 114 1.73 -9.30 -21.60
CA SER A 114 2.01 -7.97 -22.13
C SER A 114 0.72 -7.24 -22.50
N ALA A 115 0.63 -5.99 -22.15
CA ALA A 115 -0.48 -5.10 -22.46
C ALA A 115 0.01 -3.67 -22.76
N GLN A 116 1.26 -3.54 -23.18
CA GLN A 116 1.89 -2.27 -23.47
C GLN A 116 2.76 -2.41 -24.72
N VAL A 117 2.51 -1.55 -25.71
CA VAL A 117 3.26 -1.51 -26.97
C VAL A 117 3.72 -0.08 -27.19
N VAL A 118 4.96 0.10 -27.62
CA VAL A 118 5.47 1.41 -27.98
C VAL A 118 5.48 1.58 -29.50
N TRP A 119 5.31 2.82 -29.97
CA TRP A 119 5.36 3.13 -31.38
C TRP A 119 6.76 2.91 -31.96
N PRO A 120 6.86 2.53 -33.25
CA PRO A 120 8.13 2.31 -33.92
C PRO A 120 8.74 3.65 -34.36
N ILE A 121 9.31 4.39 -33.43
CA ILE A 121 9.94 5.69 -33.67
C ILE A 121 11.23 5.78 -32.87
N VAL A 122 12.25 6.42 -33.43
CA VAL A 122 13.55 6.72 -32.82
C VAL A 122 14.31 5.47 -32.31
N GLY A 123 13.96 4.29 -32.82
CA GLY A 123 14.57 3.04 -32.40
C GLY A 123 13.99 2.42 -31.13
N GLN A 124 12.97 3.03 -30.52
CA GLN A 124 12.36 2.49 -29.28
C GLN A 124 11.57 1.21 -29.51
N GLU A 125 11.27 0.84 -30.75
CA GLU A 125 10.59 -0.43 -31.09
C GLU A 125 11.33 -1.66 -30.61
N ILE A 126 12.62 -1.56 -30.28
CA ILE A 126 13.39 -2.65 -29.68
C ILE A 126 12.80 -3.06 -28.33
N LEU A 127 12.09 -2.16 -27.64
CA LEU A 127 11.45 -2.42 -26.34
C LEU A 127 10.25 -3.36 -26.47
N ASN A 128 9.68 -3.49 -27.67
CA ASN A 128 8.62 -4.46 -27.94
C ASN A 128 9.25 -5.86 -28.06
N ALA A 129 9.44 -6.51 -26.92
CA ALA A 129 10.00 -7.86 -26.86
C ALA A 129 9.04 -8.90 -27.44
N ASP A 130 9.58 -9.99 -27.94
CA ASP A 130 8.79 -11.17 -28.27
C ASP A 130 8.36 -11.87 -26.98
N VAL A 131 7.15 -11.57 -26.51
CA VAL A 131 6.59 -12.11 -25.27
C VAL A 131 5.83 -13.42 -25.47
N GLY A 132 5.68 -13.86 -26.71
CA GLY A 132 4.91 -15.05 -27.06
C GLY A 132 3.49 -14.75 -27.52
N GLY A 133 2.84 -15.78 -28.09
CA GLY A 133 1.50 -15.64 -28.64
C GLY A 133 1.44 -14.83 -29.93
N GLY A 134 2.56 -14.67 -30.65
CA GLY A 134 2.61 -13.83 -31.84
C GLY A 134 2.53 -12.33 -31.54
N PHE A 135 2.84 -11.92 -30.33
CA PHE A 135 2.74 -10.54 -29.86
C PHE A 135 4.11 -9.98 -29.49
N GLN A 136 4.35 -8.73 -29.88
CA GLN A 136 5.54 -7.98 -29.50
C GLN A 136 5.15 -6.77 -28.65
N GLY A 137 5.63 -6.73 -27.43
CA GLY A 137 5.30 -5.67 -26.48
C GLY A 137 6.19 -5.69 -25.26
N ILE A 138 5.92 -4.81 -24.32
CA ILE A 138 6.60 -4.74 -23.04
C ILE A 138 5.92 -5.71 -22.08
N GLN A 139 6.71 -6.56 -21.44
CA GLN A 139 6.19 -7.48 -20.42
C GLN A 139 5.67 -6.69 -19.21
N ILE A 140 4.43 -6.96 -18.80
CA ILE A 140 3.82 -6.35 -17.62
C ILE A 140 4.01 -7.24 -16.39
N THR A 141 4.09 -6.61 -15.23
CA THR A 141 4.31 -7.27 -13.94
C THR A 141 3.28 -6.88 -12.88
N SER A 142 2.11 -6.44 -13.34
CA SER A 142 1.01 -6.00 -12.47
C SER A 142 0.12 -7.13 -11.95
N GLY A 143 0.17 -8.30 -12.59
CA GLY A 143 -0.69 -9.42 -12.26
C GLY A 143 -2.12 -9.32 -12.79
N LEU A 144 -2.39 -8.38 -13.69
CA LEU A 144 -3.73 -8.18 -14.24
C LEU A 144 -4.25 -9.39 -15.00
N PHE A 145 -3.39 -10.10 -15.76
CA PHE A 145 -3.80 -11.31 -16.50
C PHE A 145 -4.27 -12.40 -15.54
N GLN A 146 -3.52 -12.61 -14.45
CA GLN A 146 -3.88 -13.57 -13.42
C GLN A 146 -5.20 -13.20 -12.74
N LEU A 147 -5.39 -11.92 -12.43
CA LEU A 147 -6.64 -11.41 -11.88
C LEU A 147 -7.81 -11.63 -12.85
N TRP A 148 -7.62 -11.30 -14.12
CA TRP A 148 -8.69 -11.44 -15.13
C TRP A 148 -9.08 -12.91 -15.34
N ARG A 149 -8.10 -13.81 -15.38
CA ARG A 149 -8.36 -15.24 -15.45
C ARG A 149 -9.17 -15.71 -14.23
N ALA A 150 -8.73 -15.35 -13.04
CA ALA A 150 -9.42 -15.73 -11.80
C ALA A 150 -10.87 -15.23 -11.76
N SER A 151 -11.13 -14.03 -12.29
CA SER A 151 -12.47 -13.46 -12.34
C SER A 151 -13.36 -14.02 -13.45
N GLY A 152 -12.81 -14.83 -14.36
CA GLY A 152 -13.59 -15.51 -15.40
C GLY A 152 -13.62 -14.79 -16.75
N ILE A 153 -12.72 -13.85 -17.00
CA ILE A 153 -12.62 -13.17 -18.30
C ILE A 153 -11.95 -14.10 -19.31
N THR A 154 -12.60 -14.36 -20.45
CA THR A 154 -12.13 -15.28 -21.47
C THR A 154 -11.92 -14.63 -22.85
N ASN A 155 -12.33 -13.37 -23.03
CA ASN A 155 -12.20 -12.68 -24.31
C ASN A 155 -11.96 -11.19 -24.15
N GLU A 156 -11.51 -10.55 -25.21
CA GLU A 156 -11.17 -9.13 -25.21
C GLU A 156 -12.40 -8.21 -25.13
N MET A 157 -13.56 -8.67 -25.61
CA MET A 157 -14.78 -7.88 -25.52
C MET A 157 -15.18 -7.65 -24.05
N GLN A 158 -15.00 -8.63 -23.19
CA GLN A 158 -15.29 -8.49 -21.75
C GLN A 158 -14.37 -7.47 -21.10
N LEU A 159 -13.11 -7.41 -21.51
CA LEU A 159 -12.17 -6.38 -21.08
C LEU A 159 -12.58 -5.00 -21.56
N TYR A 160 -13.00 -4.89 -22.82
CA TYR A 160 -13.45 -3.62 -23.39
C TYR A 160 -14.71 -3.08 -22.70
N VAL A 161 -15.70 -3.94 -22.48
CA VAL A 161 -16.93 -3.56 -21.78
C VAL A 161 -16.63 -3.08 -20.37
N THR A 162 -15.71 -3.73 -19.66
CA THR A 162 -15.29 -3.33 -18.33
C THR A 162 -14.58 -1.97 -18.36
N ALA A 163 -13.75 -1.71 -19.37
CA ALA A 163 -13.11 -0.42 -19.56
C ALA A 163 -14.12 0.72 -19.74
N ILE A 164 -15.13 0.50 -20.58
CA ILE A 164 -16.21 1.49 -20.82
C ILE A 164 -17.01 1.72 -19.53
N GLY A 165 -17.29 0.63 -18.78
CA GLY A 165 -17.95 0.73 -17.47
C GLY A 165 -17.15 1.57 -16.48
N GLY A 166 -15.83 1.44 -16.48
CA GLY A 166 -14.93 2.25 -15.66
C GLY A 166 -15.00 3.75 -16.01
N LEU A 167 -15.04 4.10 -17.28
CA LEU A 167 -15.22 5.50 -17.72
C LEU A 167 -16.59 6.05 -17.31
N PHE A 168 -17.63 5.23 -17.41
CA PHE A 168 -18.96 5.61 -16.97
C PHE A 168 -18.99 5.89 -15.46
N MET A 169 -18.37 5.01 -14.67
CA MET A 169 -18.26 5.19 -13.23
C MET A 169 -17.45 6.44 -12.86
N ALA A 170 -16.37 6.72 -13.58
CA ALA A 170 -15.59 7.95 -13.39
C ALA A 170 -16.46 9.21 -13.63
N SER A 171 -17.28 9.20 -14.67
CA SER A 171 -18.21 10.29 -14.96
C SER A 171 -19.23 10.47 -13.85
N LEU A 172 -19.77 9.37 -13.31
CA LEU A 172 -20.68 9.40 -12.17
C LEU A 172 -20.01 9.96 -10.91
N MET A 173 -18.74 9.63 -10.67
CA MET A 173 -17.99 10.15 -9.52
C MET A 173 -17.75 11.68 -9.67
N LEU A 174 -17.38 12.14 -10.85
CA LEU A 174 -17.22 13.58 -11.10
C LEU A 174 -18.55 14.33 -10.90
N PHE A 175 -19.64 13.77 -11.41
CA PHE A 175 -20.98 14.31 -11.19
C PHE A 175 -21.34 14.34 -9.70
N ALA A 176 -21.08 13.27 -8.98
CA ALA A 176 -21.37 13.20 -7.54
C ALA A 176 -20.59 14.24 -6.74
N GLY A 177 -19.31 14.48 -7.06
CA GLY A 177 -18.51 15.52 -6.42
C GLY A 177 -19.08 16.92 -6.65
N TRP A 178 -19.48 17.23 -7.87
CA TRP A 178 -20.16 18.48 -8.18
C TRP A 178 -21.50 18.58 -7.44
N PHE A 179 -22.33 17.55 -7.49
CA PHE A 179 -23.66 17.52 -6.90
C PHE A 179 -23.61 17.72 -5.39
N HIS A 180 -22.73 16.99 -4.70
CA HIS A 180 -22.64 17.04 -3.23
C HIS A 180 -21.90 18.27 -2.69
N TYR A 181 -21.33 19.08 -3.53
CA TYR A 181 -20.76 20.37 -3.12
C TYR A 181 -21.67 21.55 -3.50
N HIS A 182 -22.26 21.52 -4.68
CA HIS A 182 -23.00 22.65 -5.24
C HIS A 182 -24.52 22.51 -5.12
N LYS A 183 -25.06 21.31 -5.05
CA LYS A 183 -26.52 21.07 -5.10
C LYS A 183 -27.08 20.45 -3.83
N ALA A 184 -26.39 19.50 -3.25
CA ALA A 184 -26.84 18.77 -2.05
C ALA A 184 -25.66 18.52 -1.14
N ALA A 185 -25.23 19.55 -0.41
CA ALA A 185 -24.08 19.52 0.47
C ALA A 185 -24.51 19.02 1.85
N PRO A 186 -23.86 17.98 2.42
CA PRO A 186 -24.20 17.49 3.75
C PRO A 186 -23.89 18.53 4.82
N LYS A 187 -24.72 18.58 5.87
CA LYS A 187 -24.43 19.33 7.08
C LYS A 187 -23.39 18.63 7.93
N LEU A 188 -22.78 19.36 8.87
CA LEU A 188 -21.78 18.80 9.76
C LEU A 188 -22.27 17.56 10.52
N GLU A 189 -23.52 17.59 10.99
CA GLU A 189 -24.11 16.47 11.71
C GLU A 189 -24.16 15.18 10.89
N TRP A 190 -24.29 15.29 9.56
CA TRP A 190 -24.24 14.11 8.70
C TRP A 190 -22.87 13.45 8.74
N PHE A 191 -21.79 14.23 8.68
CA PHE A 191 -20.43 13.70 8.79
C PHE A 191 -20.12 13.12 10.17
N GLN A 192 -20.77 13.63 11.21
CA GLN A 192 -20.55 13.22 12.58
C GLN A 192 -21.45 12.06 13.03
N ASN A 193 -22.32 11.58 12.17
CA ASN A 193 -23.16 10.41 12.44
C ASN A 193 -22.37 9.12 12.15
N VAL A 194 -21.38 8.88 12.99
CA VAL A 194 -20.36 7.84 12.75
C VAL A 194 -20.87 6.43 13.02
N GLU A 195 -21.85 6.25 13.92
CA GLU A 195 -22.48 4.94 14.14
C GLU A 195 -23.19 4.46 12.88
N SER A 196 -23.96 5.33 12.23
CA SER A 196 -24.60 5.02 10.95
C SER A 196 -23.57 4.74 9.85
N MET A 197 -22.51 5.54 9.78
CA MET A 197 -21.41 5.35 8.83
C MET A 197 -20.77 3.98 9.00
N LEU A 198 -20.43 3.60 10.22
CA LEU A 198 -19.81 2.30 10.50
C LEU A 198 -20.76 1.13 10.18
N ASN A 199 -22.03 1.23 10.58
CA ASN A 199 -23.01 0.20 10.24
C ASN A 199 -23.12 -0.03 8.73
N HIS A 200 -23.22 1.05 7.95
CA HIS A 200 -23.35 0.96 6.49
C HIS A 200 -22.06 0.48 5.81
N HIS A 201 -20.90 0.93 6.28
CA HIS A 201 -19.63 0.49 5.70
C HIS A 201 -19.28 -0.96 6.09
N LEU A 202 -19.66 -1.42 7.28
CA LEU A 202 -19.50 -2.83 7.66
C LEU A 202 -20.47 -3.73 6.92
N ALA A 203 -21.77 -3.48 7.02
CA ALA A 203 -22.78 -4.32 6.39
C ALA A 203 -22.88 -4.10 4.88
N GLY A 204 -22.93 -2.85 4.43
CA GLY A 204 -23.17 -2.49 3.04
C GLY A 204 -21.93 -2.61 2.16
N LEU A 205 -20.82 -2.03 2.57
CA LEU A 205 -19.59 -2.03 1.78
C LEU A 205 -18.85 -3.38 1.91
N LEU A 206 -18.46 -3.74 3.13
CA LEU A 206 -17.67 -4.96 3.36
C LEU A 206 -18.54 -6.22 3.30
N GLY A 207 -19.71 -6.20 3.93
CA GLY A 207 -20.62 -7.35 3.99
C GLY A 207 -21.25 -7.66 2.64
N LEU A 208 -22.03 -6.75 2.08
CA LEU A 208 -22.67 -6.95 0.78
C LEU A 208 -21.66 -6.99 -0.37
N GLY A 209 -20.56 -6.26 -0.26
CA GLY A 209 -19.48 -6.33 -1.24
C GLY A 209 -18.85 -7.72 -1.29
N SER A 210 -18.53 -8.30 -0.14
CA SER A 210 -18.00 -9.66 -0.05
C SER A 210 -19.02 -10.70 -0.49
N LEU A 211 -20.31 -10.51 -0.17
CA LEU A 211 -21.39 -11.39 -0.63
C LEU A 211 -21.55 -11.31 -2.15
N GLY A 212 -21.51 -10.12 -2.74
CA GLY A 212 -21.57 -9.92 -4.19
C GLY A 212 -20.38 -10.57 -4.89
N TRP A 213 -19.19 -10.47 -4.31
CA TRP A 213 -18.02 -11.15 -4.85
C TRP A 213 -18.15 -12.67 -4.76
N THR A 214 -18.69 -13.20 -3.67
CA THR A 214 -19.01 -14.62 -3.56
C THR A 214 -19.95 -15.07 -4.67
N GLY A 215 -21.00 -14.30 -4.92
CA GLY A 215 -21.93 -14.58 -6.02
C GLY A 215 -21.25 -14.61 -7.37
N HIS A 216 -20.39 -13.65 -7.65
CA HIS A 216 -19.59 -13.63 -8.86
C HIS A 216 -18.66 -14.86 -8.96
N LEU A 217 -17.95 -15.18 -7.88
CA LEU A 217 -17.06 -16.34 -7.86
C LEU A 217 -17.83 -17.63 -8.15
N VAL A 218 -18.94 -17.85 -7.46
CA VAL A 218 -19.72 -19.09 -7.58
C VAL A 218 -20.35 -19.21 -8.97
N HIS A 219 -20.95 -18.14 -9.48
CA HIS A 219 -21.73 -18.22 -10.73
C HIS A 219 -20.91 -17.99 -11.99
N VAL A 220 -19.75 -17.35 -11.91
CA VAL A 220 -18.92 -16.98 -13.08
C VAL A 220 -17.52 -17.59 -12.98
N SER A 221 -16.78 -17.29 -11.94
CA SER A 221 -15.36 -17.65 -11.83
C SER A 221 -15.16 -19.15 -11.70
N LEU A 222 -15.92 -19.82 -10.85
CA LEU A 222 -15.77 -21.27 -10.60
C LEU A 222 -15.98 -22.11 -11.85
N PRO A 223 -17.11 -21.98 -12.57
CA PRO A 223 -17.32 -22.83 -13.75
C PRO A 223 -16.32 -22.54 -14.86
N ILE A 224 -16.02 -21.29 -15.12
CA ILE A 224 -15.07 -20.90 -16.18
C ILE A 224 -13.67 -21.41 -15.88
N ASN A 225 -13.18 -21.20 -14.67
CA ASN A 225 -11.84 -21.67 -14.28
C ASN A 225 -11.74 -23.18 -14.24
N LYS A 226 -12.81 -23.87 -13.84
CA LYS A 226 -12.82 -25.34 -13.84
C LYS A 226 -12.60 -25.89 -15.26
N LEU A 227 -13.25 -25.30 -16.24
CA LEU A 227 -13.06 -25.66 -17.64
C LEU A 227 -11.67 -25.27 -18.17
N LEU A 228 -11.19 -24.06 -17.86
CA LEU A 228 -9.83 -23.66 -18.23
C LEU A 228 -8.77 -24.58 -17.64
N ASP A 229 -8.89 -24.94 -16.38
CA ASP A 229 -7.94 -25.80 -15.66
C ASP A 229 -7.95 -27.24 -16.22
N SER A 230 -9.05 -27.68 -16.82
CA SER A 230 -9.16 -28.99 -17.48
C SER A 230 -8.66 -28.98 -18.93
N GLY A 231 -8.19 -27.83 -19.43
CA GLY A 231 -7.61 -27.72 -20.77
C GLY A 231 -8.57 -27.33 -21.88
N VAL A 232 -9.80 -26.91 -21.56
CA VAL A 232 -10.76 -26.40 -22.55
C VAL A 232 -10.25 -25.06 -23.09
N ALA A 233 -10.25 -24.91 -24.41
CA ALA A 233 -9.82 -23.66 -25.05
C ALA A 233 -10.75 -22.49 -24.66
N PRO A 234 -10.23 -21.30 -24.40
CA PRO A 234 -11.04 -20.15 -23.99
C PRO A 234 -12.23 -19.85 -24.93
N ALA A 235 -12.05 -20.02 -26.23
CA ALA A 235 -13.11 -19.81 -27.22
C ALA A 235 -14.26 -20.81 -27.14
N GLU A 236 -14.03 -21.98 -26.54
CA GLU A 236 -15.02 -23.05 -26.39
C GLU A 236 -15.75 -23.00 -25.06
N ILE A 237 -15.32 -22.14 -24.14
CA ILE A 237 -15.94 -22.01 -22.84
C ILE A 237 -17.24 -21.21 -22.97
N PRO A 238 -18.37 -21.72 -22.41
CA PRO A 238 -19.60 -20.96 -22.38
C PRO A 238 -19.44 -19.60 -21.72
N LEU A 239 -20.22 -18.64 -22.16
CA LEU A 239 -20.21 -17.29 -21.59
C LEU A 239 -20.87 -17.28 -20.20
N PRO A 240 -20.58 -16.30 -19.34
CA PRO A 240 -21.08 -16.28 -17.96
C PRO A 240 -22.61 -16.41 -17.84
N HIS A 241 -23.36 -15.73 -18.71
CA HIS A 241 -24.83 -15.80 -18.67
C HIS A 241 -25.38 -17.18 -18.99
N GLU A 242 -24.66 -18.01 -19.75
CA GLU A 242 -25.07 -19.37 -20.08
C GLU A 242 -25.04 -20.26 -18.84
N PHE A 243 -24.06 -20.10 -17.96
CA PHE A 243 -24.04 -20.81 -16.67
C PHE A 243 -25.14 -20.35 -15.73
N ILE A 244 -25.48 -19.07 -15.74
CA ILE A 244 -26.53 -18.51 -14.88
C ILE A 244 -27.91 -18.98 -15.33
N LEU A 245 -28.14 -19.00 -16.65
CA LEU A 245 -29.47 -19.33 -17.21
C LEU A 245 -29.70 -20.82 -17.39
N ASN A 246 -28.65 -21.66 -17.33
CA ASN A 246 -28.75 -23.09 -17.54
C ASN A 246 -28.20 -23.88 -16.36
N ARG A 247 -29.06 -24.28 -15.43
CA ARG A 247 -28.66 -25.06 -14.26
C ARG A 247 -27.98 -26.37 -14.62
N ASN A 248 -28.36 -27.02 -15.73
CA ASN A 248 -27.77 -28.30 -16.15
C ASN A 248 -26.29 -28.12 -16.50
N LEU A 249 -25.96 -27.03 -17.15
CA LEU A 249 -24.54 -26.69 -17.49
C LEU A 249 -23.72 -26.53 -16.23
N MET A 250 -24.25 -25.82 -15.24
CA MET A 250 -23.57 -25.61 -13.96
C MET A 250 -23.45 -26.89 -13.15
N SER A 251 -24.51 -27.72 -13.12
CA SER A 251 -24.54 -28.96 -12.34
C SER A 251 -23.66 -30.07 -12.92
N GLU A 252 -23.29 -30.01 -14.19
CA GLU A 252 -22.30 -30.91 -14.78
C GLU A 252 -20.94 -30.72 -14.12
N LEU A 253 -20.61 -29.49 -13.73
CA LEU A 253 -19.32 -29.13 -13.12
C LEU A 253 -19.38 -29.21 -11.58
N TYR A 254 -20.50 -28.79 -11.02
CA TYR A 254 -20.77 -28.78 -9.59
C TYR A 254 -22.13 -29.40 -9.29
N PRO A 255 -22.18 -30.73 -9.07
CA PRO A 255 -23.43 -31.48 -8.96
C PRO A 255 -24.40 -31.02 -7.88
N SER A 256 -23.89 -30.38 -6.82
CA SER A 256 -24.74 -29.86 -5.73
C SER A 256 -25.70 -28.76 -6.17
N PHE A 257 -25.48 -28.13 -7.32
CA PHE A 257 -26.41 -27.16 -7.88
C PHE A 257 -27.76 -27.75 -8.20
N ASN A 258 -27.86 -29.06 -8.44
CA ASN A 258 -29.15 -29.77 -8.60
C ASN A 258 -29.99 -29.78 -7.33
N LYS A 259 -29.38 -29.62 -6.16
CA LYS A 259 -30.07 -29.60 -4.87
C LYS A 259 -30.74 -28.26 -4.57
N GLY A 260 -30.43 -27.22 -5.34
CA GLY A 260 -31.00 -25.89 -5.19
C GLY A 260 -30.73 -25.27 -3.82
N LEU A 261 -31.69 -24.52 -3.29
CA LEU A 261 -31.57 -23.80 -2.03
C LEU A 261 -32.03 -24.61 -0.80
N LEU A 262 -32.57 -25.79 -1.00
CA LEU A 262 -33.08 -26.59 0.12
C LEU A 262 -32.01 -26.91 1.17
N PRO A 263 -30.81 -27.31 0.82
CA PRO A 263 -29.73 -27.53 1.81
C PRO A 263 -29.35 -26.27 2.60
N PHE A 264 -29.49 -25.10 2.02
CA PHE A 264 -29.23 -23.84 2.72
C PHE A 264 -30.29 -23.59 3.82
N PHE A 265 -31.58 -23.72 3.49
CA PHE A 265 -32.67 -23.40 4.43
C PHE A 265 -32.86 -24.44 5.52
N ASN A 266 -32.52 -25.70 5.28
CA ASN A 266 -32.59 -26.74 6.30
C ASN A 266 -31.26 -26.95 7.04
N LEU A 267 -30.27 -26.03 6.89
CA LEU A 267 -28.99 -26.05 7.55
C LEU A 267 -28.13 -27.29 7.26
N ASN A 268 -28.38 -27.92 6.12
CA ASN A 268 -27.55 -29.03 5.63
C ASN A 268 -26.49 -28.54 4.65
N TRP A 269 -25.62 -27.65 5.13
CA TRP A 269 -24.64 -26.92 4.31
C TRP A 269 -23.53 -27.81 3.76
N ASN A 270 -23.30 -28.95 4.38
CA ASN A 270 -22.30 -29.91 3.88
C ASN A 270 -22.64 -30.42 2.46
N GLU A 271 -23.88 -30.29 2.02
CA GLU A 271 -24.26 -30.62 0.65
C GLU A 271 -23.63 -29.74 -0.42
N TYR A 272 -23.11 -28.57 -0.04
CA TYR A 272 -22.41 -27.62 -0.93
C TYR A 272 -20.90 -27.82 -0.95
N ASN A 273 -20.38 -28.95 -0.50
CA ASN A 273 -18.94 -29.18 -0.31
C ASN A 273 -18.13 -29.35 -1.60
N ASP A 274 -18.73 -29.26 -2.76
CA ASP A 274 -18.04 -29.31 -4.06
C ASP A 274 -17.62 -27.91 -4.55
N PHE A 275 -18.34 -26.86 -4.17
CA PHE A 275 -18.01 -25.49 -4.57
C PHE A 275 -17.73 -24.52 -3.41
N LEU A 276 -18.03 -24.91 -2.17
CA LEU A 276 -17.67 -24.17 -0.97
C LEU A 276 -16.82 -25.10 -0.10
N THR A 277 -15.51 -24.94 -0.18
CA THR A 277 -14.54 -25.86 0.41
C THR A 277 -13.65 -25.17 1.45
N PHE A 278 -12.89 -25.97 2.16
CA PHE A 278 -11.81 -25.53 3.01
C PHE A 278 -10.65 -26.51 2.87
N LYS A 279 -10.15 -26.62 1.63
CA LYS A 279 -9.09 -27.58 1.30
C LYS A 279 -7.74 -27.17 1.89
N GLY A 280 -7.44 -25.89 1.88
CA GLY A 280 -6.08 -25.41 2.14
C GLY A 280 -5.14 -25.73 0.97
N GLY A 281 -3.90 -25.27 1.09
CA GLY A 281 -2.90 -25.50 0.05
C GLY A 281 -3.20 -24.78 -1.25
N LEU A 282 -2.59 -25.26 -2.33
CA LEU A 282 -2.68 -24.67 -3.65
C LEU A 282 -3.20 -25.67 -4.68
N ASN A 283 -3.86 -25.17 -5.70
CA ASN A 283 -4.25 -25.95 -6.86
C ASN A 283 -2.99 -26.41 -7.62
N PRO A 284 -2.77 -27.73 -7.79
CA PRO A 284 -1.57 -28.24 -8.41
C PRO A 284 -1.44 -27.89 -9.91
N VAL A 285 -2.54 -27.53 -10.56
CA VAL A 285 -2.55 -27.16 -11.98
C VAL A 285 -2.08 -25.70 -12.16
N THR A 286 -2.57 -24.81 -11.34
CA THR A 286 -2.37 -23.36 -11.50
C THR A 286 -1.39 -22.76 -10.50
N GLY A 287 -1.10 -23.45 -9.40
CA GLY A 287 -0.28 -22.92 -8.30
C GLY A 287 -0.94 -21.83 -7.49
N GLY A 288 -2.21 -21.55 -7.72
CA GLY A 288 -2.97 -20.57 -6.97
C GLY A 288 -3.87 -21.20 -5.91
N LEU A 289 -4.37 -20.38 -5.00
CA LEU A 289 -5.38 -20.81 -4.03
C LEU A 289 -6.59 -21.41 -4.75
N TRP A 290 -7.23 -22.39 -4.11
CA TRP A 290 -8.48 -22.93 -4.63
C TRP A 290 -9.56 -21.85 -4.65
N LEU A 291 -10.16 -21.60 -5.82
CA LEU A 291 -11.25 -20.64 -5.94
C LEU A 291 -12.46 -21.04 -5.09
N THR A 292 -12.67 -22.32 -4.86
CA THR A 292 -13.72 -22.82 -3.95
C THR A 292 -13.45 -22.44 -2.50
N ASP A 293 -12.20 -22.41 -2.07
CA ASP A 293 -11.79 -21.90 -0.75
C ASP A 293 -12.01 -20.37 -0.66
N ILE A 294 -11.66 -19.67 -1.72
CA ILE A 294 -11.83 -18.19 -1.79
C ILE A 294 -13.33 -17.83 -1.76
N ALA A 295 -14.16 -18.57 -2.48
CA ALA A 295 -15.62 -18.36 -2.48
C ALA A 295 -16.21 -18.57 -1.08
N HIS A 296 -15.82 -19.66 -0.40
CA HIS A 296 -16.28 -19.94 0.96
C HIS A 296 -15.80 -18.88 1.96
N HIS A 297 -14.54 -18.43 1.81
CA HIS A 297 -13.98 -17.35 2.62
C HIS A 297 -14.82 -16.07 2.51
N HIS A 298 -15.09 -15.60 1.28
CA HIS A 298 -15.86 -14.38 1.08
C HIS A 298 -17.31 -14.51 1.53
N LEU A 299 -17.90 -15.69 1.40
CA LEU A 299 -19.23 -15.94 1.96
C LEU A 299 -19.23 -15.86 3.48
N ALA A 300 -18.29 -16.52 4.13
CA ALA A 300 -18.23 -16.55 5.60
C ALA A 300 -17.98 -15.17 6.19
N ILE A 301 -17.01 -14.41 5.66
CA ILE A 301 -16.75 -13.06 6.14
C ILE A 301 -17.87 -12.08 5.81
N ALA A 302 -18.61 -12.30 4.70
CA ALA A 302 -19.77 -11.48 4.38
C ALA A 302 -20.83 -11.56 5.48
N VAL A 303 -21.15 -12.76 5.95
CA VAL A 303 -22.10 -12.97 7.05
C VAL A 303 -21.63 -12.27 8.32
N ILE A 304 -20.35 -12.40 8.65
CA ILE A 304 -19.74 -11.77 9.83
C ILE A 304 -19.84 -10.24 9.74
N PHE A 305 -19.51 -9.66 8.60
CA PHE A 305 -19.59 -8.20 8.41
C PHE A 305 -21.02 -7.68 8.40
N ILE A 306 -21.96 -8.43 7.82
CA ILE A 306 -23.37 -8.03 7.85
C ILE A 306 -23.88 -7.99 9.30
N ILE A 307 -23.54 -8.99 10.11
CA ILE A 307 -23.88 -9.02 11.53
C ILE A 307 -23.20 -7.86 12.26
N ALA A 308 -21.91 -7.66 12.05
CA ALA A 308 -21.15 -6.58 12.68
C ALA A 308 -21.71 -5.18 12.34
N GLY A 309 -22.27 -5.02 11.13
CA GLY A 309 -22.89 -3.78 10.70
C GLY A 309 -24.20 -3.43 11.39
N HIS A 310 -24.66 -4.27 12.30
CA HIS A 310 -25.83 -3.99 13.17
C HIS A 310 -25.43 -3.66 14.61
N MET A 311 -24.14 -3.42 14.86
CA MET A 311 -23.64 -3.21 16.23
C MET A 311 -24.02 -1.86 16.82
N TYR A 312 -24.04 -0.81 16.01
CA TYR A 312 -24.13 0.56 16.52
C TYR A 312 -25.56 1.10 16.48
N ARG A 313 -25.90 1.87 17.51
CA ARG A 313 -27.21 2.49 17.67
C ARG A 313 -27.36 3.69 16.73
N THR A 314 -28.45 3.70 15.98
CA THR A 314 -28.84 4.78 15.09
C THR A 314 -30.22 5.31 15.44
N ASN A 315 -31.24 5.08 14.61
CA ASN A 315 -32.58 5.66 14.80
C ASN A 315 -33.54 4.77 15.61
N TRP A 316 -33.20 3.53 15.93
CA TRP A 316 -34.12 2.55 16.49
C TRP A 316 -33.85 2.16 17.97
N ASN A 317 -33.00 2.90 18.64
CA ASN A 317 -32.70 2.75 20.07
C ASN A 317 -32.14 1.36 20.47
N ILE A 318 -31.62 0.61 19.52
CA ILE A 318 -30.88 -0.64 19.75
C ILE A 318 -29.45 -0.51 19.25
N GLY A 319 -28.54 -1.14 19.95
CA GLY A 319 -27.14 -1.14 19.59
C GLY A 319 -26.29 -0.27 20.54
N HIS A 320 -25.01 -0.15 20.18
CA HIS A 320 -24.01 0.54 21.00
C HIS A 320 -23.79 1.97 20.52
N SER A 321 -23.51 2.86 21.50
CA SER A 321 -22.96 4.19 21.25
C SER A 321 -21.44 4.13 21.38
N LEU A 322 -20.72 4.60 20.38
CA LEU A 322 -19.26 4.65 20.42
C LEU A 322 -18.76 5.51 21.58
N LYS A 323 -19.42 6.64 21.84
CA LYS A 323 -19.07 7.50 22.98
C LYS A 323 -19.23 6.77 24.31
N GLU A 324 -20.33 6.04 24.50
CA GLU A 324 -20.55 5.26 25.73
C GLU A 324 -19.53 4.14 25.88
N ILE A 325 -19.18 3.45 24.80
CA ILE A 325 -18.14 2.40 24.82
C ILE A 325 -16.81 2.99 25.26
N LEU A 326 -16.39 4.07 24.64
CA LEU A 326 -15.10 4.71 24.95
C LEU A 326 -15.08 5.25 26.38
N ASP A 327 -16.13 5.95 26.81
CA ASP A 327 -16.20 6.53 28.14
C ASP A 327 -16.21 5.48 29.26
N ALA A 328 -16.74 4.28 28.98
CA ALA A 328 -16.78 3.16 29.93
C ALA A 328 -15.46 2.41 30.05
N HIS A 329 -14.55 2.54 29.07
CA HIS A 329 -13.29 1.81 29.05
C HIS A 329 -12.19 2.62 29.72
N LYS A 330 -12.12 2.49 31.03
CA LYS A 330 -11.07 3.05 31.87
C LYS A 330 -10.74 2.07 32.99
N GLY A 331 -9.49 2.04 33.37
CA GLY A 331 -9.00 1.20 34.45
C GLY A 331 -8.27 1.99 35.53
N PRO A 332 -7.84 1.34 36.61
CA PRO A 332 -7.18 2.03 37.71
C PRO A 332 -5.81 2.63 37.36
N PHE A 333 -5.15 2.13 36.30
CA PHE A 333 -3.83 2.62 35.87
C PHE A 333 -3.91 3.64 34.73
N THR A 334 -5.09 3.92 34.17
CA THR A 334 -5.24 4.70 32.94
C THR A 334 -5.99 6.02 33.11
N GLY A 335 -6.21 6.46 34.34
CA GLY A 335 -6.91 7.72 34.62
C GLY A 335 -8.33 7.73 34.06
N GLU A 336 -8.64 8.70 33.21
CA GLU A 336 -9.93 8.81 32.55
C GLU A 336 -10.05 7.90 31.31
N GLY A 337 -9.01 7.11 31.01
CA GLY A 337 -9.01 6.13 29.93
C GLY A 337 -9.31 6.74 28.56
N HIS A 338 -10.28 6.17 27.87
CA HIS A 338 -10.65 6.55 26.50
C HIS A 338 -11.59 7.76 26.42
N ARG A 339 -11.88 8.42 27.53
CA ARG A 339 -12.75 9.60 27.55
C ARG A 339 -12.15 10.72 26.69
N GLY A 340 -12.99 11.38 25.92
CA GLY A 340 -12.59 12.48 25.03
C GLY A 340 -12.16 12.05 23.64
N LEU A 341 -11.91 10.76 23.40
CA LEU A 341 -11.48 10.27 22.09
C LEU A 341 -12.60 10.33 21.05
N PHE A 342 -13.85 10.13 21.44
CA PHE A 342 -14.98 10.27 20.53
C PHE A 342 -15.06 11.69 19.96
N GLU A 343 -14.88 12.69 20.79
CA GLU A 343 -14.88 14.11 20.39
C GLU A 343 -13.72 14.42 19.44
N ILE A 344 -12.54 13.88 19.70
CA ILE A 344 -11.38 14.00 18.79
C ILE A 344 -11.71 13.43 17.42
N LEU A 345 -12.21 12.19 17.38
CA LEU A 345 -12.41 11.46 16.12
C LEU A 345 -13.63 11.95 15.31
N THR A 346 -14.53 12.71 15.92
CA THR A 346 -15.69 13.31 15.25
C THR A 346 -15.50 14.78 14.89
N THR A 347 -14.38 15.40 15.27
CA THR A 347 -14.11 16.81 15.00
C THR A 347 -12.77 17.07 14.31
N SER A 348 -11.89 16.08 14.22
CA SER A 348 -10.59 16.21 13.59
C SER A 348 -10.44 15.25 12.41
N TRP A 349 -10.36 15.79 11.21
CA TRP A 349 -10.05 15.04 10.01
C TRP A 349 -8.64 14.45 10.06
N HIS A 350 -7.67 15.17 10.65
CA HIS A 350 -6.30 14.68 10.78
C HIS A 350 -6.19 13.46 11.70
N ALA A 351 -6.94 13.43 12.79
CA ALA A 351 -6.98 12.27 13.68
C ALA A 351 -7.52 11.04 12.96
N GLN A 352 -8.62 11.19 12.22
CA GLN A 352 -9.18 10.10 11.41
C GLN A 352 -8.20 9.64 10.34
N LEU A 353 -7.60 10.56 9.63
CA LEU A 353 -6.67 10.23 8.55
C LEU A 353 -5.41 9.51 9.10
N ALA A 354 -4.92 9.92 10.26
CA ALA A 354 -3.78 9.26 10.91
C ALA A 354 -4.09 7.78 11.21
N ILE A 355 -5.24 7.49 11.80
CA ILE A 355 -5.67 6.12 12.10
C ILE A 355 -5.87 5.32 10.81
N ASN A 356 -6.56 5.90 9.84
CA ASN A 356 -6.89 5.23 8.59
C ASN A 356 -5.65 4.93 7.75
N LEU A 357 -4.67 5.84 7.72
CA LEU A 357 -3.39 5.60 7.05
C LEU A 357 -2.56 4.52 7.75
N ALA A 358 -2.57 4.48 9.09
CA ALA A 358 -1.89 3.42 9.83
C ALA A 358 -2.50 2.05 9.52
N MET A 359 -3.82 1.96 9.47
CA MET A 359 -4.52 0.72 9.11
C MET A 359 -4.27 0.33 7.66
N LEU A 360 -4.41 1.25 6.73
CA LEU A 360 -4.19 1.00 5.30
C LEU A 360 -2.74 0.60 5.02
N GLY A 361 -1.78 1.29 5.65
CA GLY A 361 -0.35 0.95 5.52
C GLY A 361 -0.05 -0.45 6.05
N SER A 362 -0.57 -0.80 7.21
CA SER A 362 -0.42 -2.13 7.79
C SER A 362 -1.05 -3.21 6.90
N LEU A 363 -2.26 -2.97 6.39
CA LEU A 363 -2.93 -3.91 5.48
C LEU A 363 -2.18 -4.07 4.16
N SER A 364 -1.61 -3.01 3.61
CA SER A 364 -0.80 -3.10 2.40
C SER A 364 0.44 -3.97 2.60
N ILE A 365 1.11 -3.85 3.75
CA ILE A 365 2.25 -4.70 4.12
C ILE A 365 1.82 -6.16 4.28
N ILE A 366 0.66 -6.40 4.91
CA ILE A 366 0.09 -7.74 5.02
C ILE A 366 -0.21 -8.32 3.63
N VAL A 367 -0.79 -7.53 2.72
CA VAL A 367 -1.04 -7.95 1.34
C VAL A 367 0.26 -8.37 0.66
N ALA A 368 1.34 -7.61 0.81
CA ALA A 368 2.64 -7.96 0.26
C ALA A 368 3.12 -9.33 0.74
N HIS A 369 3.05 -9.59 2.05
CA HIS A 369 3.50 -10.84 2.64
C HIS A 369 2.58 -12.02 2.32
N HIS A 370 1.27 -11.81 2.31
CA HIS A 370 0.30 -12.89 2.11
C HIS A 370 0.20 -13.31 0.65
N MET A 371 0.32 -12.38 -0.30
CA MET A 371 0.16 -12.72 -1.72
C MET A 371 1.25 -13.62 -2.28
N TYR A 372 2.51 -13.48 -1.85
CA TYR A 372 3.54 -14.39 -2.33
C TYR A 372 3.48 -15.76 -1.64
N ALA A 373 3.12 -15.77 -0.36
CA ALA A 373 3.08 -16.98 0.47
C ALA A 373 1.80 -17.81 0.21
N MET A 374 0.73 -17.17 -0.21
CA MET A 374 -0.57 -17.75 -0.54
C MET A 374 -1.07 -17.16 -1.85
N PRO A 375 -0.47 -17.54 -3.00
CA PRO A 375 -0.78 -16.91 -4.28
C PRO A 375 -2.27 -16.99 -4.59
N PRO A 376 -3.02 -15.87 -4.65
CA PRO A 376 -4.46 -15.90 -4.78
C PRO A 376 -4.97 -16.07 -6.22
N TYR A 377 -4.07 -16.04 -7.20
CA TYR A 377 -4.45 -16.08 -8.61
C TYR A 377 -3.75 -17.22 -9.36
N PRO A 378 -4.42 -17.82 -10.37
CA PRO A 378 -3.81 -18.83 -11.22
C PRO A 378 -2.55 -18.31 -11.92
N TYR A 379 -1.50 -19.12 -11.90
CA TYR A 379 -0.21 -18.84 -12.57
C TYR A 379 0.52 -17.59 -12.06
N LEU A 380 0.13 -17.06 -10.90
CA LEU A 380 0.84 -15.97 -10.26
C LEU A 380 2.16 -16.44 -9.61
N ALA A 381 2.13 -17.58 -8.94
CA ALA A 381 3.27 -18.09 -8.19
C ALA A 381 4.52 -18.26 -9.04
N THR A 382 4.37 -18.69 -10.28
CA THR A 382 5.47 -18.92 -11.22
C THR A 382 5.83 -17.69 -12.06
N ASP A 383 5.04 -16.65 -11.99
CA ASP A 383 5.36 -15.36 -12.63
C ASP A 383 6.21 -14.53 -11.66
N TYR A 384 7.51 -14.85 -11.61
CA TYR A 384 8.44 -14.25 -10.65
C TYR A 384 8.56 -12.73 -10.79
N PRO A 385 8.62 -12.15 -12.00
CA PRO A 385 8.60 -10.71 -12.15
C PRO A 385 7.35 -10.06 -11.50
N THR A 386 6.21 -10.67 -11.66
CA THR A 386 4.96 -10.18 -11.05
C THR A 386 4.96 -10.35 -9.53
N GLN A 387 5.43 -11.49 -9.02
CA GLN A 387 5.55 -11.72 -7.57
C GLN A 387 6.47 -10.69 -6.92
N LEU A 388 7.64 -10.45 -7.51
CA LEU A 388 8.57 -9.44 -6.99
C LEU A 388 7.98 -8.03 -7.05
N SER A 389 7.33 -7.68 -8.14
CA SER A 389 6.74 -6.36 -8.34
C SER A 389 5.59 -6.10 -7.36
N LEU A 390 4.71 -7.08 -7.14
CA LEU A 390 3.58 -6.94 -6.22
C LEU A 390 4.06 -6.80 -4.77
N PHE A 391 5.04 -7.61 -4.36
CA PHE A 391 5.63 -7.49 -3.03
C PHE A 391 6.26 -6.11 -2.82
N THR A 392 7.10 -5.70 -3.74
CA THR A 392 7.82 -4.42 -3.68
C THR A 392 6.86 -3.24 -3.67
N HIS A 393 5.86 -3.24 -4.56
CA HIS A 393 4.84 -2.19 -4.64
C HIS A 393 4.07 -2.03 -3.33
N HIS A 394 3.54 -3.15 -2.80
CA HIS A 394 2.72 -3.08 -1.58
C HIS A 394 3.54 -2.74 -0.34
N MET A 395 4.82 -3.11 -0.30
CA MET A 395 5.72 -2.66 0.75
C MET A 395 5.95 -1.14 0.70
N TRP A 396 6.23 -0.58 -0.49
CA TRP A 396 6.41 0.88 -0.62
C TRP A 396 5.14 1.65 -0.27
N ILE A 397 4.00 1.24 -0.80
CA ILE A 397 2.70 1.89 -0.52
C ILE A 397 2.42 1.83 0.99
N GLY A 398 2.62 0.66 1.61
CA GLY A 398 2.44 0.51 3.05
C GLY A 398 3.35 1.42 3.88
N GLY A 399 4.62 1.50 3.50
CA GLY A 399 5.59 2.38 4.18
C GLY A 399 5.21 3.85 4.09
N PHE A 400 4.84 4.34 2.91
CA PHE A 400 4.38 5.72 2.75
C PHE A 400 3.11 6.01 3.56
N CYS A 401 2.17 5.07 3.60
CA CYS A 401 0.96 5.23 4.42
C CYS A 401 1.29 5.32 5.92
N ILE A 402 2.21 4.49 6.42
CA ILE A 402 2.63 4.53 7.83
C ILE A 402 3.29 5.88 8.16
N VAL A 403 4.17 6.38 7.30
CA VAL A 403 4.78 7.70 7.50
C VAL A 403 3.73 8.80 7.44
N GLY A 404 2.78 8.70 6.51
CA GLY A 404 1.63 9.61 6.42
C GLY A 404 0.77 9.61 7.68
N ALA A 405 0.60 8.45 8.31
CA ALA A 405 -0.10 8.34 9.59
C ALA A 405 0.61 9.14 10.68
N GLY A 406 1.93 9.01 10.77
CA GLY A 406 2.75 9.82 11.69
C GLY A 406 2.64 11.31 11.39
N ALA A 407 2.66 11.70 10.13
CA ALA A 407 2.52 13.09 9.70
C ALA A 407 1.17 13.68 10.15
N HIS A 408 0.07 12.99 9.89
CA HIS A 408 -1.26 13.48 10.24
C HIS A 408 -1.54 13.41 11.75
N ALA A 409 -0.94 12.47 12.47
CA ALA A 409 -0.95 12.47 13.93
C ALA A 409 -0.26 13.74 14.49
N ALA A 410 0.86 14.14 13.89
CA ALA A 410 1.55 15.37 14.28
C ALA A 410 0.75 16.63 13.91
N ILE A 411 0.10 16.65 12.75
CA ILE A 411 -0.78 17.77 12.35
C ILE A 411 -1.95 17.89 13.31
N PHE A 412 -2.56 16.76 13.69
CA PHE A 412 -3.59 16.74 14.74
C PHE A 412 -3.07 17.40 16.02
N MET A 413 -1.89 17.02 16.48
CA MET A 413 -1.31 17.57 17.70
C MET A 413 -1.11 19.08 17.61
N VAL A 414 -0.68 19.60 16.47
CA VAL A 414 -0.44 21.05 16.29
C VAL A 414 -1.74 21.83 16.12
N ARG A 415 -2.67 21.31 15.32
CA ARG A 415 -3.86 22.06 14.87
C ARG A 415 -5.12 21.78 15.67
N ASP A 416 -5.33 20.53 16.09
CA ASP A 416 -6.64 20.05 16.58
C ASP A 416 -6.63 19.57 18.03
N TYR A 417 -5.44 19.43 18.64
CA TYR A 417 -5.34 18.98 20.03
C TYR A 417 -5.71 20.09 21.01
N SER A 418 -6.60 19.78 21.95
CA SER A 418 -6.98 20.65 23.07
C SER A 418 -6.58 20.01 24.40
N PRO A 419 -5.65 20.62 25.16
CA PRO A 419 -5.25 20.10 26.47
C PRO A 419 -6.41 20.01 27.46
N ALA A 420 -7.35 20.97 27.43
CA ALA A 420 -8.48 21.00 28.34
C ALA A 420 -9.46 19.83 28.12
N GLN A 421 -9.70 19.46 26.86
CA GLN A 421 -10.61 18.36 26.52
C GLN A 421 -10.01 16.98 26.79
N ASN A 422 -8.68 16.90 26.95
CA ASN A 422 -7.94 15.66 27.12
C ASN A 422 -7.32 15.54 28.53
N TYR A 423 -7.98 16.12 29.55
CA TYR A 423 -7.47 16.06 30.90
C TYR A 423 -7.44 14.62 31.42
N ASN A 424 -6.25 14.14 31.77
CA ASN A 424 -5.99 12.83 32.37
C ASN A 424 -6.56 11.61 31.60
N ASN A 425 -6.86 11.76 30.32
CA ASN A 425 -7.20 10.61 29.47
C ASN A 425 -5.91 9.92 28.95
N LEU A 426 -6.05 8.87 28.14
CA LEU A 426 -4.90 8.13 27.62
C LEU A 426 -3.93 9.01 26.84
N LEU A 427 -4.43 9.92 26.00
CA LEU A 427 -3.59 10.79 25.20
C LEU A 427 -2.77 11.75 26.08
N ASP A 428 -3.40 12.39 27.04
CA ASP A 428 -2.71 13.24 28.00
C ASP A 428 -1.67 12.49 28.82
N ARG A 429 -2.00 11.28 29.24
CA ARG A 429 -1.07 10.43 30.00
C ARG A 429 0.14 10.02 29.17
N VAL A 430 -0.03 9.70 27.90
CA VAL A 430 1.08 9.43 26.98
C VAL A 430 1.98 10.67 26.83
N ILE A 431 1.38 11.85 26.64
CA ILE A 431 2.14 13.11 26.49
C ILE A 431 2.91 13.41 27.79
N ARG A 432 2.31 13.17 28.96
CA ARG A 432 2.95 13.46 30.25
C ARG A 432 4.16 12.57 30.54
N HIS A 433 4.24 11.37 29.99
CA HIS A 433 5.42 10.51 30.16
C HIS A 433 6.20 10.29 28.84
N ARG A 434 6.05 11.22 27.92
CA ARG A 434 6.71 11.14 26.59
C ARG A 434 8.24 11.03 26.67
N ASP A 435 8.86 11.65 27.69
CA ASP A 435 10.30 11.52 27.88
C ASP A 435 10.72 10.09 28.18
N ALA A 436 9.95 9.37 28.99
CA ALA A 436 10.20 7.95 29.26
C ALA A 436 10.01 7.10 27.99
N ILE A 437 8.96 7.37 27.21
CA ILE A 437 8.70 6.64 25.95
C ILE A 437 9.86 6.84 24.98
N ILE A 438 10.23 8.07 24.72
CA ILE A 438 11.25 8.39 23.72
C ILE A 438 12.63 7.96 24.19
N SER A 439 12.97 8.12 25.46
CA SER A 439 14.28 7.68 25.98
C SER A 439 14.47 6.15 25.90
N HIS A 440 13.43 5.39 26.23
CA HIS A 440 13.48 3.93 26.16
C HIS A 440 13.52 3.47 24.70
N LEU A 441 12.74 4.07 23.83
CA LEU A 441 12.78 3.75 22.41
C LEU A 441 14.14 4.08 21.78
N ASN A 442 14.75 5.20 22.19
CA ASN A 442 16.12 5.53 21.76
C ASN A 442 17.13 4.47 22.22
N TRP A 443 17.02 4.01 23.47
CA TRP A 443 17.87 2.94 23.97
C TRP A 443 17.71 1.66 23.14
N VAL A 444 16.47 1.27 22.86
CA VAL A 444 16.19 0.09 22.03
C VAL A 444 16.79 0.22 20.64
N CYS A 445 16.69 1.39 20.04
CA CYS A 445 17.29 1.65 18.72
C CYS A 445 18.82 1.49 18.74
N ILE A 446 19.49 2.03 19.75
CA ILE A 446 20.93 1.89 19.90
C ILE A 446 21.30 0.42 20.16
N PHE A 447 20.58 -0.25 21.05
CA PHE A 447 20.78 -1.68 21.33
C PHE A 447 20.64 -2.51 20.05
N LEU A 448 19.56 -2.32 19.31
CA LEU A 448 19.30 -3.07 18.08
C LEU A 448 20.34 -2.78 16.99
N GLY A 449 20.80 -1.55 16.90
CA GLY A 449 21.85 -1.19 15.94
C GLY A 449 23.12 -1.99 16.15
N PHE A 450 23.60 -2.05 17.38
CA PHE A 450 24.80 -2.84 17.70
C PHE A 450 24.54 -4.36 17.58
N HIS A 451 23.40 -4.85 18.06
CA HIS A 451 23.11 -6.28 18.15
C HIS A 451 22.49 -6.87 16.87
N SER A 452 22.34 -6.07 15.81
CA SER A 452 21.99 -6.57 14.49
C SER A 452 23.05 -6.23 13.46
N PHE A 453 23.31 -4.96 13.22
CA PHE A 453 24.36 -4.53 12.28
C PHE A 453 25.78 -4.92 12.75
N GLY A 454 26.03 -4.88 14.05
CA GLY A 454 27.30 -5.32 14.62
C GLY A 454 27.64 -6.79 14.32
N LEU A 455 26.64 -7.67 14.20
CA LEU A 455 26.85 -9.05 13.79
C LEU A 455 27.42 -9.16 12.37
N TYR A 456 26.93 -8.31 11.45
CA TYR A 456 27.45 -8.26 10.08
C TYR A 456 28.89 -7.75 10.05
N ILE A 457 29.20 -6.69 10.78
CA ILE A 457 30.55 -6.15 10.83
C ILE A 457 31.51 -7.13 11.49
N HIS A 458 31.07 -7.82 12.54
CA HIS A 458 31.84 -8.91 13.14
C HIS A 458 32.16 -9.99 12.10
N ASN A 459 31.17 -10.42 11.34
CA ASN A 459 31.35 -11.44 10.32
C ASN A 459 32.29 -10.99 9.20
N ASP A 460 32.14 -9.76 8.72
CA ASP A 460 33.04 -9.20 7.73
C ASP A 460 34.48 -9.20 8.24
N THR A 461 34.70 -8.81 9.49
CA THR A 461 36.01 -8.75 10.10
C THR A 461 36.61 -10.15 10.28
N MET A 462 35.84 -11.11 10.81
CA MET A 462 36.30 -12.48 11.01
C MET A 462 36.66 -13.15 9.69
N ARG A 463 35.82 -12.97 8.69
CA ARG A 463 36.07 -13.55 7.35
C ARG A 463 37.27 -12.91 6.67
N ALA A 464 37.43 -11.58 6.75
CA ALA A 464 38.55 -10.86 6.22
C ALA A 464 39.89 -11.31 6.82
N LEU A 465 39.89 -11.65 8.11
CA LEU A 465 41.08 -12.11 8.84
C LEU A 465 41.31 -13.61 8.74
N GLY A 466 40.54 -14.35 7.92
CA GLY A 466 40.68 -15.78 7.77
C GLY A 466 40.27 -16.59 9.02
N ARG A 467 39.28 -16.08 9.76
CA ARG A 467 38.74 -16.69 10.98
C ARG A 467 37.26 -17.08 10.81
N PRO A 468 36.89 -17.92 9.80
CA PRO A 468 35.48 -18.26 9.55
C PRO A 468 34.82 -19.02 10.71
N GLN A 469 35.60 -19.69 11.54
CA GLN A 469 35.13 -20.42 12.74
C GLN A 469 34.57 -19.48 13.83
N ASP A 470 34.89 -18.19 13.77
CA ASP A 470 34.43 -17.18 14.72
C ASP A 470 33.29 -16.34 14.20
N MET A 471 32.76 -16.66 12.99
CA MET A 471 31.63 -15.99 12.39
C MET A 471 30.31 -16.50 12.98
N PHE A 472 29.29 -15.63 12.93
CA PHE A 472 27.91 -16.03 13.13
C PHE A 472 27.38 -16.61 11.81
N SER A 473 27.29 -17.92 11.75
CA SER A 473 26.87 -18.67 10.56
C SER A 473 26.31 -20.03 10.95
N ASP A 474 25.67 -20.71 10.02
CA ASP A 474 25.13 -22.06 10.26
C ASP A 474 26.22 -23.13 10.49
N VAL A 475 27.46 -22.86 10.06
CA VAL A 475 28.59 -23.78 10.19
C VAL A 475 29.58 -23.38 11.28
N ALA A 476 29.33 -22.29 11.99
CA ALA A 476 30.18 -21.80 13.08
C ALA A 476 29.31 -21.45 14.30
N ILE A 477 29.27 -20.19 14.73
CA ILE A 477 28.41 -19.75 15.84
C ILE A 477 27.00 -19.52 15.29
N GLN A 478 26.07 -20.38 15.63
CA GLN A 478 24.71 -20.36 15.08
C GLN A 478 23.79 -19.41 15.86
N LEU A 479 23.00 -18.66 15.15
CA LEU A 479 21.90 -17.86 15.66
C LEU A 479 20.61 -18.33 14.96
N GLN A 480 20.07 -19.47 15.41
CA GLN A 480 18.89 -20.04 14.79
C GLN A 480 17.62 -19.24 15.17
N PRO A 481 16.74 -18.91 14.22
CA PRO A 481 15.49 -18.24 14.50
C PRO A 481 14.45 -19.25 15.04
N ILE A 482 14.66 -19.72 16.26
CA ILE A 482 13.92 -20.85 16.83
C ILE A 482 12.43 -20.58 17.00
N PHE A 483 12.03 -19.35 17.25
CA PHE A 483 10.60 -19.01 17.36
C PHE A 483 9.89 -19.08 16.00
N ALA A 484 10.52 -18.60 14.95
CA ALA A 484 10.00 -18.72 13.60
C ALA A 484 9.95 -20.18 13.12
N GLN A 485 10.99 -20.95 13.41
CA GLN A 485 11.05 -22.38 13.10
C GLN A 485 9.94 -23.16 13.83
N TRP A 486 9.66 -22.80 15.08
CA TRP A 486 8.57 -23.41 15.85
C TRP A 486 7.20 -23.07 15.22
N ILE A 487 6.97 -21.83 14.82
CA ILE A 487 5.74 -21.41 14.15
C ILE A 487 5.57 -22.16 12.82
N GLN A 488 6.63 -22.26 12.02
CA GLN A 488 6.60 -23.03 10.77
C GLN A 488 6.20 -24.49 11.03
N ASN A 489 6.81 -25.11 12.03
CA ASN A 489 6.49 -26.48 12.39
C ASN A 489 5.04 -26.66 12.83
N CYS A 490 4.54 -25.77 13.70
CA CYS A 490 3.15 -25.82 14.16
C CYS A 490 2.16 -25.67 12.99
N HIS A 491 2.43 -24.79 12.06
CA HIS A 491 1.55 -24.56 10.91
C HIS A 491 1.64 -25.68 9.88
N SER A 492 2.79 -26.31 9.72
CA SER A 492 2.95 -27.41 8.76
C SER A 492 2.27 -28.71 9.21
N ILE A 493 2.17 -28.95 10.52
CA ILE A 493 1.53 -30.15 11.07
C ILE A 493 0.05 -29.94 11.43
N ALA A 494 -0.49 -28.73 11.24
CA ALA A 494 -1.85 -28.39 11.61
C ALA A 494 -2.93 -29.16 10.82
N PRO A 495 -2.80 -29.40 9.49
CA PRO A 495 -3.80 -30.14 8.73
C PRO A 495 -4.00 -31.57 9.27
N GLY A 496 -5.25 -31.91 9.54
CA GLY A 496 -5.59 -33.21 10.13
C GLY A 496 -5.30 -33.34 11.62
N ASN A 497 -4.81 -32.29 12.26
CA ASN A 497 -4.46 -32.26 13.69
C ASN A 497 -5.22 -31.12 14.38
N THR A 498 -4.61 -29.92 14.52
CA THR A 498 -5.29 -28.77 15.10
C THR A 498 -6.32 -28.12 14.15
N ALA A 499 -6.22 -28.42 12.87
CA ALA A 499 -7.22 -28.08 11.82
C ALA A 499 -7.72 -29.38 11.17
N PRO A 500 -8.61 -30.14 11.83
CA PRO A 500 -8.92 -31.52 11.44
C PRO A 500 -9.61 -31.64 10.09
N ASN A 501 -10.32 -30.62 9.64
CA ASN A 501 -11.08 -30.65 8.39
C ASN A 501 -10.35 -29.98 7.21
N VAL A 502 -9.14 -29.50 7.43
CA VAL A 502 -8.31 -28.88 6.39
C VAL A 502 -7.32 -29.91 5.87
N LEU A 503 -7.19 -30.02 4.55
CA LEU A 503 -6.41 -31.08 3.90
C LEU A 503 -4.95 -30.70 3.70
N ALA A 504 -4.63 -29.40 3.66
CA ALA A 504 -3.28 -28.92 3.47
C ALA A 504 -3.01 -27.65 4.28
N THR A 505 -1.74 -27.27 4.41
CA THR A 505 -1.31 -26.09 5.14
C THR A 505 -1.88 -24.80 4.55
N THR A 506 -1.95 -23.73 5.35
CA THR A 506 -2.31 -22.39 4.86
C THR A 506 -1.29 -21.84 3.87
N SER A 507 -0.01 -22.17 4.06
CA SER A 507 1.06 -21.82 3.13
C SER A 507 2.17 -22.86 3.16
N TYR A 508 2.67 -23.19 1.97
CA TYR A 508 3.80 -24.11 1.83
C TYR A 508 5.15 -23.50 2.24
N VAL A 509 5.20 -22.20 2.55
CA VAL A 509 6.40 -21.60 3.15
C VAL A 509 6.72 -22.17 4.52
N PHE A 510 5.72 -22.70 5.23
CA PHE A 510 5.88 -23.32 6.55
C PHE A 510 6.46 -24.73 6.48
N GLY A 511 6.12 -25.49 5.46
CA GLY A 511 6.50 -26.88 5.31
C GLY A 511 5.54 -27.59 4.35
N GLY A 512 5.76 -28.86 4.10
CA GLY A 512 4.93 -29.67 3.21
C GLY A 512 5.53 -29.79 1.82
N ASP A 513 4.69 -29.77 0.80
CA ASP A 513 5.07 -30.06 -0.59
C ASP A 513 5.76 -28.88 -1.26
N ILE A 514 6.50 -29.22 -2.33
CA ILE A 514 7.00 -28.26 -3.31
C ILE A 514 5.94 -28.14 -4.40
N VAL A 515 5.36 -26.93 -4.54
CA VAL A 515 4.35 -26.67 -5.58
C VAL A 515 5.05 -26.12 -6.82
N SER A 516 4.99 -26.91 -7.90
CA SER A 516 5.57 -26.52 -9.18
C SER A 516 4.51 -26.58 -10.27
N VAL A 517 4.65 -25.70 -11.25
CA VAL A 517 3.76 -25.63 -12.44
C VAL A 517 4.65 -25.52 -13.67
N GLY A 518 4.51 -26.47 -14.58
CA GLY A 518 5.32 -26.48 -15.80
C GLY A 518 6.82 -26.66 -15.55
N GLY A 519 7.21 -27.38 -14.49
CA GLY A 519 8.61 -27.57 -14.13
C GLY A 519 9.25 -26.37 -13.44
N LYS A 520 8.46 -25.36 -13.09
CA LYS A 520 8.90 -24.13 -12.42
C LYS A 520 8.33 -24.08 -11.01
N ILE A 521 9.16 -23.81 -10.02
CA ILE A 521 8.73 -23.80 -8.62
C ILE A 521 7.92 -22.53 -8.36
N GLY A 522 6.68 -22.69 -7.87
CA GLY A 522 5.86 -21.58 -7.44
C GLY A 522 6.12 -21.20 -5.98
N ILE A 523 6.06 -22.18 -5.11
CA ILE A 523 6.34 -22.02 -3.69
C ILE A 523 6.85 -23.34 -3.11
N MET A 524 7.65 -23.26 -2.07
CA MET A 524 8.15 -24.41 -1.33
C MET A 524 8.48 -24.01 0.11
N PRO A 525 8.71 -24.97 1.01
CA PRO A 525 9.13 -24.66 2.37
C PRO A 525 10.38 -23.79 2.39
N ILE A 526 10.33 -22.68 3.13
CA ILE A 526 11.42 -21.73 3.25
C ILE A 526 12.21 -22.06 4.51
N THR A 527 13.41 -22.59 4.32
CA THR A 527 14.32 -22.92 5.43
C THR A 527 14.91 -21.63 6.00
N LEU A 528 14.79 -21.44 7.32
CA LEU A 528 15.33 -20.29 8.04
C LEU A 528 16.56 -20.70 8.84
N GLY A 529 17.62 -19.91 8.75
CA GLY A 529 18.87 -20.12 9.46
C GLY A 529 19.44 -18.82 10.05
N THR A 530 20.73 -18.81 10.29
CA THR A 530 21.43 -17.67 10.91
C THR A 530 21.33 -16.39 10.07
N ALA A 531 21.45 -16.50 8.75
CA ALA A 531 21.28 -15.32 7.87
C ALA A 531 19.89 -14.71 8.02
N ASP A 532 18.87 -15.53 8.15
CA ASP A 532 17.48 -15.08 8.34
C ASP A 532 17.28 -14.43 9.71
N PHE A 533 17.87 -14.99 10.77
CA PHE A 533 17.88 -14.36 12.08
C PHE A 533 18.49 -12.96 12.04
N MET A 534 19.63 -12.82 11.39
CA MET A 534 20.36 -11.55 11.31
C MET A 534 19.56 -10.49 10.56
N VAL A 535 19.02 -10.82 9.40
CA VAL A 535 18.29 -9.83 8.58
C VAL A 535 16.95 -9.43 9.20
N HIS A 536 16.26 -10.35 9.88
CA HIS A 536 15.04 -10.01 10.63
C HIS A 536 15.32 -9.04 11.76
N HIS A 537 16.47 -9.15 12.43
CA HIS A 537 16.86 -8.21 13.48
C HIS A 537 17.30 -6.85 12.89
N ILE A 538 17.82 -6.80 11.67
CA ILE A 538 17.99 -5.54 10.93
C ILE A 538 16.63 -4.90 10.66
N HIS A 539 15.60 -5.68 10.28
CA HIS A 539 14.25 -5.14 10.11
C HIS A 539 13.70 -4.57 11.42
N ALA A 540 13.88 -5.27 12.53
CA ALA A 540 13.52 -4.76 13.85
C ALA A 540 14.23 -3.45 14.16
N PHE A 541 15.52 -3.36 13.90
CA PHE A 541 16.32 -2.16 14.11
C PHE A 541 15.78 -0.98 13.31
N THR A 542 15.64 -1.14 12.01
CA THR A 542 15.26 -0.02 11.12
C THR A 542 13.82 0.43 11.33
N ILE A 543 12.91 -0.49 11.67
CA ILE A 543 11.53 -0.16 12.00
C ILE A 543 11.46 0.63 13.31
N HIS A 544 12.21 0.24 14.34
CA HIS A 544 12.24 0.95 15.62
C HIS A 544 12.79 2.37 15.49
N VAL A 545 13.84 2.56 14.68
CA VAL A 545 14.39 3.91 14.43
C VAL A 545 13.38 4.79 13.69
N THR A 546 12.70 4.25 12.69
CA THR A 546 11.64 4.97 11.97
C THR A 546 10.51 5.37 12.93
N ALA A 547 10.09 4.45 13.80
CA ALA A 547 9.09 4.72 14.83
C ALA A 547 9.56 5.79 15.81
N LEU A 548 10.83 5.77 16.22
CA LEU A 548 11.41 6.78 17.09
C LEU A 548 11.28 8.19 16.51
N ILE A 549 11.64 8.35 15.26
CA ILE A 549 11.61 9.65 14.58
C ILE A 549 10.17 10.14 14.45
N LEU A 550 9.27 9.30 13.97
CA LEU A 550 7.86 9.68 13.77
C LEU A 550 7.16 9.97 15.10
N LEU A 551 7.36 9.12 16.08
CA LEU A 551 6.74 9.29 17.40
C LEU A 551 7.29 10.52 18.13
N LYS A 552 8.59 10.79 18.02
CA LYS A 552 9.19 12.03 18.54
C LYS A 552 8.51 13.25 17.90
N GLY A 553 8.30 13.23 16.59
CA GLY A 553 7.61 14.31 15.88
C GLY A 553 6.18 14.54 16.36
N VAL A 554 5.47 13.49 16.74
CA VAL A 554 4.11 13.57 17.29
C VAL A 554 4.11 14.08 18.74
N LEU A 555 4.92 13.49 19.60
CA LEU A 555 4.92 13.79 21.04
C LEU A 555 5.56 15.14 21.36
N PHE A 556 6.48 15.61 20.53
CA PHE A 556 7.12 16.93 20.68
C PHE A 556 6.66 17.94 19.62
N ALA A 557 5.51 17.70 18.99
CA ALA A 557 4.96 18.58 17.97
C ALA A 557 4.58 19.96 18.52
N ARG A 558 4.05 20.02 19.75
CA ARG A 558 3.50 21.24 20.35
C ARG A 558 4.51 22.03 21.15
N ASN A 559 5.36 21.37 21.89
CA ASN A 559 6.34 21.99 22.75
C ASN A 559 7.51 21.03 23.07
N SER A 560 8.60 21.61 23.54
CA SER A 560 9.73 20.92 24.13
C SER A 560 10.42 21.87 25.12
N ARG A 561 11.40 21.37 25.86
CA ARG A 561 12.20 22.26 26.72
C ARG A 561 12.99 23.27 25.89
N LEU A 562 13.42 22.85 24.69
CA LEU A 562 14.14 23.75 23.78
C LEU A 562 13.22 24.82 23.20
N ILE A 563 12.01 24.47 22.80
CA ILE A 563 11.02 25.35 22.19
C ILE A 563 9.68 25.19 22.92
N PRO A 564 9.46 25.94 24.03
CA PRO A 564 8.24 25.77 24.84
C PRO A 564 6.94 26.13 24.13
N ASP A 565 6.99 27.01 23.14
CA ASP A 565 5.83 27.53 22.38
C ASP A 565 5.83 27.07 20.92
N LYS A 566 6.38 25.92 20.63
CA LYS A 566 6.54 25.38 19.27
C LYS A 566 5.23 25.37 18.47
N ALA A 567 4.10 25.05 19.11
CA ALA A 567 2.80 25.01 18.45
C ALA A 567 2.42 26.32 17.76
N ASN A 568 2.88 27.47 18.30
CA ASN A 568 2.62 28.77 17.70
C ASN A 568 3.33 28.98 16.35
N LEU A 569 4.38 28.22 16.10
CA LEU A 569 5.11 28.25 14.82
C LEU A 569 4.44 27.41 13.72
N GLY A 570 3.48 26.58 14.10
CA GLY A 570 2.76 25.70 13.18
C GLY A 570 3.37 24.32 13.02
N PHE A 571 2.83 23.58 12.08
CA PHE A 571 3.29 22.23 11.74
C PHE A 571 4.59 22.26 10.93
N ARG A 572 4.69 23.23 10.01
CA ARG A 572 5.76 23.31 9.01
C ARG A 572 6.47 24.65 9.11
N PHE A 573 7.66 24.66 9.69
CA PHE A 573 8.53 25.84 9.75
C PHE A 573 10.00 25.36 9.73
N PRO A 574 10.94 26.19 9.26
CA PRO A 574 12.32 25.73 9.07
C PRO A 574 13.11 25.53 10.39
N CYS A 575 12.93 26.43 11.34
CA CYS A 575 13.66 26.46 12.61
C CYS A 575 13.08 27.55 13.51
N ASP A 576 13.69 27.76 14.69
CA ASP A 576 13.42 28.89 15.58
C ASP A 576 14.66 29.76 15.81
N GLY A 577 15.57 29.81 14.82
CA GLY A 577 16.76 30.61 14.81
C GLY A 577 18.03 29.92 15.34
N PRO A 578 19.20 30.60 15.25
CA PRO A 578 20.49 30.04 15.66
C PRO A 578 20.72 30.08 17.17
N GLY A 579 19.85 30.72 17.92
CA GLY A 579 19.89 30.76 19.38
C GLY A 579 19.71 29.39 20.03
N ARG A 580 19.96 29.28 21.30
CA ARG A 580 19.84 28.03 22.07
C ARG A 580 20.72 26.90 21.52
N GLY A 581 21.84 27.26 20.90
CA GLY A 581 22.75 26.33 20.28
C GLY A 581 22.34 25.86 18.86
N GLY A 582 21.28 26.43 18.33
CA GLY A 582 20.68 26.06 17.04
C GLY A 582 19.38 25.29 17.20
N THR A 583 18.43 25.55 16.33
CA THR A 583 17.07 24.96 16.39
C THR A 583 16.66 24.35 15.05
N CYS A 584 17.62 23.84 14.26
CA CYS A 584 17.32 23.23 12.97
C CYS A 584 16.43 21.99 13.13
N GLN A 585 15.44 21.87 12.26
CA GLN A 585 14.60 20.67 12.11
C GLN A 585 13.87 20.26 13.41
N VAL A 586 13.38 21.24 14.16
CA VAL A 586 12.58 20.98 15.36
C VAL A 586 11.08 20.83 15.05
N SER A 587 10.62 21.23 13.86
CA SER A 587 9.21 21.11 13.48
C SER A 587 8.80 19.65 13.29
N ALA A 588 7.52 19.37 13.51
CA ALA A 588 6.96 18.05 13.23
C ALA A 588 7.11 17.67 11.74
N TRP A 589 7.00 18.63 10.84
CA TRP A 589 7.21 18.43 9.42
C TRP A 589 8.62 17.89 9.13
N ASP A 590 9.63 18.42 9.81
CA ASP A 590 11.01 17.95 9.65
C ASP A 590 11.22 16.54 10.20
N HIS A 591 10.44 16.11 11.19
CA HIS A 591 10.47 14.73 11.64
C HIS A 591 9.90 13.79 10.56
N VAL A 592 8.86 14.19 9.85
CA VAL A 592 8.38 13.43 8.68
C VAL A 592 9.43 13.37 7.58
N PHE A 593 10.09 14.50 7.32
CA PHE A 593 11.22 14.58 6.39
C PHE A 593 12.32 13.56 6.74
N LEU A 594 12.75 13.49 7.98
CA LEU A 594 13.74 12.50 8.43
C LEU A 594 13.20 11.08 8.45
N GLY A 595 11.95 10.90 8.84
CA GLY A 595 11.28 9.60 8.87
C GLY A 595 11.17 8.95 7.48
N LEU A 596 11.02 9.75 6.43
CA LEU A 596 10.99 9.26 5.06
C LEU A 596 12.32 8.60 4.64
N PHE A 597 13.46 9.14 5.06
CA PHE A 597 14.75 8.51 4.79
C PHE A 597 14.88 7.16 5.49
N TRP A 598 14.44 7.07 6.74
CA TRP A 598 14.50 5.82 7.47
C TRP A 598 13.49 4.79 6.98
N MET A 599 12.31 5.21 6.59
CA MET A 599 11.34 4.32 5.92
C MET A 599 11.93 3.76 4.63
N TYR A 600 12.53 4.61 3.80
CA TYR A 600 13.21 4.19 2.58
C TYR A 600 14.33 3.18 2.88
N ASN A 601 15.17 3.46 3.86
CA ASN A 601 16.24 2.56 4.29
C ASN A 601 15.69 1.21 4.75
N SER A 602 14.67 1.21 5.59
CA SER A 602 14.07 0.00 6.11
C SER A 602 13.47 -0.86 5.00
N LEU A 603 12.65 -0.26 4.15
CA LEU A 603 11.97 -1.00 3.08
C LEU A 603 12.93 -1.45 1.98
N SER A 604 13.99 -0.69 1.69
CA SER A 604 15.02 -1.12 0.75
C SER A 604 15.67 -2.43 1.20
N ILE A 605 15.98 -2.55 2.48
CA ILE A 605 16.56 -3.79 3.03
C ILE A 605 15.54 -4.93 2.96
N VAL A 606 14.26 -4.66 3.27
CA VAL A 606 13.20 -5.67 3.21
C VAL A 606 13.03 -6.22 1.79
N ILE A 607 12.97 -5.37 0.78
CA ILE A 607 12.79 -5.83 -0.59
C ILE A 607 14.06 -6.49 -1.16
N PHE A 608 15.24 -6.09 -0.73
CA PHE A 608 16.49 -6.79 -1.04
C PHE A 608 16.50 -8.18 -0.42
N HIS A 609 16.11 -8.29 0.84
CA HIS A 609 15.96 -9.56 1.56
C HIS A 609 14.98 -10.49 0.82
N PHE A 610 13.80 -9.99 0.50
CA PHE A 610 12.79 -10.77 -0.22
C PHE A 610 13.32 -11.26 -1.56
N SER A 611 13.88 -10.37 -2.38
CA SER A 611 14.37 -10.71 -3.71
C SER A 611 15.48 -11.75 -3.67
N TRP A 612 16.48 -11.56 -2.82
CA TRP A 612 17.60 -12.48 -2.75
C TRP A 612 17.21 -13.82 -2.13
N LYS A 613 16.43 -13.80 -1.05
CA LYS A 613 15.94 -15.02 -0.40
C LYS A 613 15.13 -15.89 -1.36
N MET A 614 14.21 -15.29 -2.09
CA MET A 614 13.36 -16.02 -3.02
C MET A 614 14.15 -16.57 -4.22
N GLN A 615 15.09 -15.82 -4.78
CA GLN A 615 15.96 -16.30 -5.85
C GLN A 615 16.93 -17.40 -5.39
N SER A 616 17.34 -17.35 -4.14
CA SER A 616 18.29 -18.29 -3.58
C SER A 616 17.63 -19.61 -3.14
N ASP A 617 16.48 -19.53 -2.47
CA ASP A 617 15.96 -20.67 -1.72
C ASP A 617 14.58 -21.16 -2.18
N VAL A 618 13.92 -20.46 -3.11
CA VAL A 618 12.57 -20.83 -3.57
C VAL A 618 12.51 -20.88 -5.09
N TRP A 619 12.66 -19.76 -5.76
CA TRP A 619 12.44 -19.63 -7.19
C TRP A 619 13.49 -20.39 -8.00
N GLY A 620 13.03 -21.18 -8.96
CA GLY A 620 13.88 -21.98 -9.81
C GLY A 620 13.10 -23.02 -10.57
N THR A 621 13.82 -24.01 -11.08
CA THR A 621 13.25 -25.13 -11.85
C THR A 621 13.38 -26.43 -11.08
N ILE A 622 12.47 -27.36 -11.34
CA ILE A 622 12.52 -28.72 -10.83
C ILE A 622 12.46 -29.68 -12.01
N SER A 623 13.38 -30.63 -12.04
CA SER A 623 13.42 -31.64 -13.09
C SER A 623 12.41 -32.76 -12.81
N SER A 624 12.18 -33.63 -13.81
CA SER A 624 11.32 -34.81 -13.63
C SER A 624 11.86 -35.80 -12.59
N SER A 625 13.17 -35.77 -12.33
CA SER A 625 13.83 -36.58 -11.30
C SER A 625 13.79 -35.93 -9.91
N GLY A 626 13.22 -34.73 -9.79
CA GLY A 626 13.10 -34.02 -8.53
C GLY A 626 14.28 -33.12 -8.17
N ASP A 627 15.23 -32.92 -9.09
CA ASP A 627 16.39 -32.05 -8.87
C ASP A 627 15.97 -30.58 -8.96
N ILE A 628 16.27 -29.80 -7.93
CA ILE A 628 15.95 -28.39 -7.82
C ILE A 628 17.15 -27.54 -8.22
N SER A 629 16.90 -26.53 -9.06
CA SER A 629 17.90 -25.54 -9.46
C SER A 629 17.36 -24.13 -9.19
N HIS A 630 17.73 -23.57 -8.04
CA HIS A 630 17.35 -22.19 -7.68
C HIS A 630 18.12 -21.17 -8.52
N ILE A 631 17.58 -19.98 -8.70
CA ILE A 631 18.16 -18.92 -9.54
C ILE A 631 19.58 -18.58 -9.08
N THR A 632 19.81 -18.42 -7.78
CA THR A 632 21.15 -18.09 -7.23
C THR A 632 21.78 -19.24 -6.44
N ARG A 633 21.27 -20.44 -6.58
CA ARG A 633 21.87 -21.67 -6.09
C ARG A 633 22.09 -21.73 -4.58
N GLY A 634 21.19 -21.15 -3.80
CA GLY A 634 21.26 -21.22 -2.35
C GLY A 634 22.35 -20.38 -1.70
N ASN A 635 22.83 -19.33 -2.36
CA ASN A 635 23.94 -18.53 -1.86
C ASN A 635 23.58 -17.59 -0.69
N PHE A 636 22.28 -17.39 -0.41
CA PHE A 636 21.83 -16.49 0.65
C PHE A 636 22.40 -16.85 2.03
N ALA A 637 22.29 -18.12 2.42
CA ALA A 637 22.68 -18.56 3.76
C ALA A 637 24.16 -18.30 4.07
N GLN A 638 25.04 -18.42 3.08
CA GLN A 638 26.48 -18.25 3.26
C GLN A 638 26.97 -16.82 3.02
N SER A 639 26.33 -16.11 2.12
CA SER A 639 26.80 -14.81 1.67
C SER A 639 26.08 -13.64 2.35
N ALA A 640 24.81 -13.79 2.70
CA ALA A 640 24.02 -12.72 3.32
C ALA A 640 24.33 -12.46 4.79
N ILE A 641 25.33 -13.10 5.33
CA ILE A 641 25.80 -12.91 6.70
C ILE A 641 26.91 -11.87 6.84
N THR A 642 27.36 -11.30 5.73
CA THR A 642 28.34 -10.21 5.68
C THR A 642 27.83 -9.09 4.80
N ILE A 643 28.26 -7.85 5.09
CA ILE A 643 27.97 -6.70 4.20
C ILE A 643 28.66 -6.88 2.86
N ASN A 644 29.88 -7.42 2.86
CA ASN A 644 30.60 -7.72 1.63
C ASN A 644 29.84 -8.72 0.74
N GLY A 645 29.16 -9.70 1.33
CA GLY A 645 28.31 -10.65 0.59
C GLY A 645 27.13 -9.97 -0.10
N TRP A 646 26.45 -9.07 0.61
CA TRP A 646 25.37 -8.27 0.03
C TRP A 646 25.86 -7.38 -1.13
N LEU A 647 27.03 -6.76 -0.98
CA LEU A 647 27.62 -5.93 -2.01
C LEU A 647 28.04 -6.74 -3.25
N ARG A 648 28.73 -7.85 -3.05
CA ARG A 648 29.27 -8.69 -4.15
C ARG A 648 28.23 -9.58 -4.79
N ASP A 649 27.58 -10.44 -3.99
CA ASP A 649 26.76 -11.53 -4.53
C ASP A 649 25.32 -11.13 -4.80
N PHE A 650 24.86 -10.03 -4.22
CA PHE A 650 23.55 -9.47 -4.52
C PHE A 650 23.65 -8.25 -5.44
N LEU A 651 24.19 -7.13 -4.97
CA LEU A 651 24.17 -5.88 -5.75
C LEU A 651 25.04 -5.97 -7.02
N TRP A 652 26.28 -6.37 -6.88
CA TRP A 652 27.18 -6.45 -8.04
C TRP A 652 26.81 -7.57 -9.00
N ALA A 653 26.57 -8.76 -8.49
CA ALA A 653 26.26 -9.93 -9.34
C ALA A 653 24.92 -9.77 -10.07
N GLN A 654 23.89 -9.25 -9.39
CA GLN A 654 22.56 -9.10 -9.97
C GLN A 654 22.41 -7.85 -10.83
N ALA A 655 23.33 -6.89 -10.77
CA ALA A 655 23.35 -5.72 -11.64
C ALA A 655 23.76 -6.04 -13.08
N SER A 656 24.29 -7.25 -13.35
CA SER A 656 24.77 -7.61 -14.67
C SER A 656 23.71 -7.47 -15.77
N GLN A 657 22.44 -7.79 -15.49
CA GLN A 657 21.36 -7.67 -16.45
C GLN A 657 21.03 -6.22 -16.81
N VAL A 658 20.94 -5.35 -15.81
CA VAL A 658 20.62 -3.93 -16.05
C VAL A 658 21.78 -3.21 -16.73
N ILE A 659 23.02 -3.56 -16.37
CA ILE A 659 24.22 -2.96 -16.99
C ILE A 659 24.36 -3.39 -18.44
N GLN A 660 24.07 -4.63 -18.76
CA GLN A 660 24.21 -5.20 -20.10
C GLN A 660 22.91 -5.15 -20.91
N SER A 661 21.95 -4.34 -20.52
CA SER A 661 20.62 -4.27 -21.15
C SER A 661 20.59 -3.49 -22.47
N TYR A 662 21.61 -2.69 -22.77
CA TYR A 662 21.65 -1.87 -23.98
C TYR A 662 21.65 -2.75 -25.23
N GLY A 663 20.88 -2.32 -26.24
CA GLY A 663 20.69 -3.10 -27.45
C GLY A 663 19.73 -4.28 -27.31
N SER A 664 18.99 -4.37 -26.22
CA SER A 664 17.97 -5.40 -25.97
C SER A 664 16.62 -4.79 -25.61
N ALA A 665 15.62 -5.63 -25.50
CA ALA A 665 14.28 -5.19 -25.08
C ALA A 665 14.21 -4.67 -23.63
N LEU A 666 15.25 -4.87 -22.85
CA LEU A 666 15.38 -4.36 -21.47
C LEU A 666 16.17 -3.06 -21.38
N SER A 667 16.53 -2.45 -22.51
CA SER A 667 17.38 -1.26 -22.55
C SER A 667 16.79 -0.06 -21.83
N ALA A 668 15.46 0.06 -21.75
CA ALA A 668 14.80 1.12 -20.99
C ALA A 668 15.09 1.01 -19.50
N TYR A 669 15.21 -0.20 -18.95
CA TYR A 669 15.61 -0.40 -17.55
C TYR A 669 17.04 0.09 -17.31
N GLY A 670 17.96 -0.17 -18.25
CA GLY A 670 19.32 0.36 -18.17
C GLY A 670 19.38 1.88 -18.22
N LEU A 671 18.59 2.51 -19.08
CA LEU A 671 18.49 3.97 -19.15
C LEU A 671 17.90 4.55 -17.87
N MET A 672 16.83 3.94 -17.35
CA MET A 672 16.20 4.36 -16.09
C MET A 672 17.12 4.15 -14.88
N PHE A 673 17.91 3.09 -14.90
CA PHE A 673 18.88 2.82 -13.83
C PHE A 673 19.90 3.97 -13.71
N LEU A 674 20.47 4.40 -14.83
CA LEU A 674 21.40 5.54 -14.85
C LEU A 674 20.70 6.86 -14.56
N GLY A 675 19.56 7.10 -15.20
CA GLY A 675 18.78 8.31 -15.00
C GLY A 675 18.30 8.48 -13.54
N ALA A 676 17.91 7.39 -12.92
CA ALA A 676 17.49 7.38 -11.51
C ALA A 676 18.65 7.63 -10.56
N HIS A 677 19.84 7.13 -10.86
CA HIS A 677 21.06 7.51 -10.12
C HIS A 677 21.31 9.01 -10.20
N PHE A 678 21.13 9.58 -11.38
CA PHE A 678 21.26 11.04 -11.55
C PHE A 678 20.22 11.78 -10.71
N VAL A 679 18.97 11.37 -10.71
CA VAL A 679 17.91 11.99 -9.91
C VAL A 679 18.23 11.91 -8.42
N TRP A 680 18.72 10.77 -7.95
CA TRP A 680 19.14 10.61 -6.58
C TRP A 680 20.34 11.51 -6.23
N ALA A 681 21.36 11.54 -7.09
CA ALA A 681 22.51 12.41 -6.91
C ALA A 681 22.12 13.90 -6.94
N PHE A 682 21.19 14.27 -7.82
CA PHE A 682 20.61 15.62 -7.89
C PHE A 682 19.96 16.03 -6.57
N SER A 683 19.31 15.11 -5.87
CA SER A 683 18.70 15.37 -4.57
C SER A 683 19.72 15.84 -3.52
N LEU A 684 20.96 15.36 -3.61
CA LEU A 684 22.02 15.71 -2.65
C LEU A 684 22.36 17.19 -2.69
N MET A 685 22.21 17.85 -3.83
CA MET A 685 22.40 19.29 -3.96
C MET A 685 21.42 20.06 -3.05
N PHE A 686 20.17 19.63 -2.99
CA PHE A 686 19.16 20.26 -2.12
C PHE A 686 19.39 19.91 -0.64
N LEU A 687 19.81 18.68 -0.35
CA LEU A 687 19.97 18.20 1.02
C LEU A 687 21.21 18.77 1.70
N PHE A 688 22.32 18.95 0.95
CA PHE A 688 23.60 19.38 1.48
C PHE A 688 23.92 20.85 1.25
N SER A 689 23.08 21.60 0.55
CA SER A 689 23.19 23.04 0.39
C SER A 689 22.08 23.77 1.13
N GLY A 690 22.16 25.11 1.14
CA GLY A 690 21.17 25.94 1.80
C GLY A 690 20.69 27.07 0.90
N ARG A 691 19.58 27.67 1.27
CA ARG A 691 18.92 28.73 0.52
C ARG A 691 19.81 29.97 0.27
N GLY A 692 20.66 30.30 1.22
CA GLY A 692 21.50 31.51 1.13
C GLY A 692 22.43 31.53 -0.08
N TYR A 693 23.09 30.40 -0.35
CA TYR A 693 23.93 30.24 -1.54
C TYR A 693 23.17 30.54 -2.83
N TRP A 694 22.00 29.95 -2.95
CA TRP A 694 21.17 30.05 -4.17
C TRP A 694 20.57 31.42 -4.35
N GLN A 695 20.15 32.09 -3.27
CA GLN A 695 19.62 33.45 -3.34
C GLN A 695 20.70 34.44 -3.76
N GLU A 696 21.90 34.27 -3.25
CA GLU A 696 23.05 35.11 -3.63
C GLU A 696 23.43 34.89 -5.11
N LEU A 697 23.39 33.66 -5.60
CA LEU A 697 23.56 33.34 -7.02
C LEU A 697 22.49 34.02 -7.88
N ILE A 698 21.23 33.96 -7.46
CA ILE A 698 20.13 34.60 -8.16
C ILE A 698 20.29 36.13 -8.23
N GLU A 699 20.85 36.75 -7.21
CA GLU A 699 21.15 38.18 -7.22
C GLU A 699 22.00 38.58 -8.43
N SER A 700 23.03 37.80 -8.74
CA SER A 700 23.88 38.03 -9.91
C SER A 700 23.15 37.79 -11.22
N ILE A 701 22.29 36.80 -11.28
CA ILE A 701 21.43 36.50 -12.45
C ILE A 701 20.45 37.65 -12.70
N VAL A 702 19.84 38.16 -11.64
CA VAL A 702 18.91 39.32 -11.70
C VAL A 702 19.66 40.56 -12.19
N TRP A 703 20.91 40.79 -11.73
CA TRP A 703 21.72 41.89 -12.23
C TRP A 703 21.89 41.83 -13.75
N ALA A 704 22.19 40.66 -14.30
CA ALA A 704 22.36 40.48 -15.74
C ALA A 704 21.06 40.80 -16.51
N HIS A 705 19.91 40.34 -15.99
CA HIS A 705 18.61 40.65 -16.60
C HIS A 705 18.26 42.13 -16.53
N ASN A 706 18.56 42.78 -15.40
CA ASN A 706 18.38 44.22 -15.25
C ASN A 706 19.27 45.02 -16.25
N LYS A 707 20.48 44.53 -16.48
CA LYS A 707 21.39 45.18 -17.44
C LYS A 707 20.83 45.14 -18.88
N LEU A 708 20.13 44.06 -19.24
CA LEU A 708 19.46 43.91 -20.54
C LEU A 708 18.02 44.43 -20.54
N LYS A 709 17.55 44.99 -19.42
CA LYS A 709 16.17 45.51 -19.25
C LYS A 709 15.10 44.46 -19.49
N VAL A 710 15.36 43.21 -19.11
CA VAL A 710 14.45 42.06 -19.25
C VAL A 710 14.20 41.41 -17.88
N ALA A 711 14.37 42.13 -16.79
CA ALA A 711 14.10 41.61 -15.46
C ALA A 711 12.62 41.24 -15.28
N PRO A 712 12.31 40.05 -14.74
CA PRO A 712 10.93 39.65 -14.49
C PRO A 712 10.26 40.54 -13.45
N SER A 713 8.95 40.81 -13.64
CA SER A 713 8.14 41.52 -12.62
C SER A 713 7.89 40.66 -11.39
N ILE A 714 7.75 39.34 -11.59
CA ILE A 714 7.73 38.35 -10.50
C ILE A 714 9.20 38.11 -10.11
N GLN A 715 9.59 38.64 -8.95
CA GLN A 715 10.98 38.66 -8.53
C GLN A 715 11.49 37.24 -8.26
N PRO A 716 12.59 36.79 -8.90
CA PRO A 716 13.17 35.50 -8.65
C PRO A 716 13.68 35.36 -7.21
N ARG A 717 13.35 34.24 -6.59
CA ARG A 717 13.77 33.87 -5.24
C ARG A 717 14.20 32.42 -5.21
N ALA A 718 15.21 32.12 -4.37
CA ALA A 718 15.56 30.75 -4.07
C ALA A 718 14.38 30.04 -3.40
N LEU A 719 14.37 28.72 -3.47
CA LEU A 719 13.39 27.91 -2.76
C LEU A 719 13.45 28.21 -1.26
N SER A 720 12.33 28.17 -0.57
CA SER A 720 12.32 28.29 0.88
C SER A 720 13.14 27.14 1.52
N ILE A 721 13.57 27.32 2.76
CA ILE A 721 14.33 26.29 3.49
C ILE A 721 13.54 24.97 3.53
N THR A 722 12.28 25.06 3.90
CA THR A 722 11.38 23.90 3.97
C THR A 722 11.15 23.26 2.60
N GLN A 723 10.96 24.06 1.57
CA GLN A 723 10.79 23.57 0.21
C GLN A 723 12.06 22.88 -0.30
N GLY A 724 13.23 23.41 0.00
CA GLY A 724 14.50 22.77 -0.35
C GLY A 724 14.62 21.35 0.25
N ARG A 725 14.23 21.21 1.50
CA ARG A 725 14.16 19.90 2.18
C ARG A 725 13.13 18.96 1.49
N ALA A 726 11.95 19.48 1.17
CA ALA A 726 10.92 18.71 0.50
C ALA A 726 11.34 18.22 -0.89
N VAL A 727 11.92 19.11 -1.71
CA VAL A 727 12.41 18.76 -3.04
C VAL A 727 13.58 17.77 -2.94
N GLY A 728 14.47 17.96 -1.96
CA GLY A 728 15.58 17.06 -1.71
C GLY A 728 15.11 15.65 -1.38
N VAL A 729 14.23 15.48 -0.40
CA VAL A 729 13.73 14.14 -0.02
C VAL A 729 12.89 13.51 -1.13
N ALA A 730 12.10 14.31 -1.85
CA ALA A 730 11.29 13.80 -2.97
C ALA A 730 12.16 13.21 -4.08
N HIS A 731 13.22 13.92 -4.49
CA HIS A 731 14.16 13.43 -5.52
C HIS A 731 15.04 12.28 -5.00
N TYR A 732 15.40 12.27 -3.72
CA TYR A 732 16.10 11.16 -3.07
C TYR A 732 15.26 9.87 -3.16
N LEU A 733 14.00 9.93 -2.77
CA LEU A 733 13.07 8.81 -2.81
C LEU A 733 12.80 8.37 -4.25
N LEU A 734 12.49 9.31 -5.14
CA LEU A 734 12.20 9.00 -6.54
C LEU A 734 13.39 8.31 -7.22
N GLY A 735 14.58 8.89 -7.07
CA GLY A 735 15.79 8.32 -7.68
C GLY A 735 16.16 6.97 -7.07
N GLY A 736 16.08 6.83 -5.75
CA GLY A 736 16.38 5.57 -5.06
C GLY A 736 15.39 4.46 -5.40
N ILE A 737 14.11 4.74 -5.40
CA ILE A 737 13.06 3.76 -5.71
C ILE A 737 13.14 3.37 -7.19
N ALA A 738 13.29 4.32 -8.10
CA ALA A 738 13.41 4.04 -9.53
C ALA A 738 14.67 3.24 -9.88
N THR A 739 15.79 3.51 -9.21
CA THR A 739 17.02 2.71 -9.33
C THR A 739 16.79 1.26 -8.95
N THR A 740 16.16 1.03 -7.81
CA THR A 740 15.82 -0.31 -7.33
C THR A 740 14.84 -1.01 -8.28
N TRP A 741 13.84 -0.30 -8.77
CA TRP A 741 12.87 -0.82 -9.73
C TRP A 741 13.56 -1.30 -11.01
N ALA A 742 14.43 -0.49 -11.60
CA ALA A 742 15.16 -0.86 -12.83
C ALA A 742 16.07 -2.07 -12.60
N PHE A 743 16.79 -2.08 -11.48
CA PHE A 743 17.64 -3.19 -11.07
C PHE A 743 16.85 -4.49 -10.92
N PHE A 744 15.74 -4.44 -10.19
CA PHE A 744 14.89 -5.61 -9.94
C PHE A 744 14.27 -6.17 -11.23
N LEU A 745 13.67 -5.31 -12.05
CA LEU A 745 12.94 -5.78 -13.22
C LEU A 745 13.88 -6.29 -14.31
N ALA A 746 14.99 -5.61 -14.56
CA ALA A 746 15.98 -6.12 -15.51
C ALA A 746 16.50 -7.50 -15.09
N ARG A 747 16.78 -7.70 -13.81
CA ARG A 747 17.22 -9.00 -13.27
C ARG A 747 16.15 -10.07 -13.41
N ILE A 748 14.97 -9.82 -12.83
CA ILE A 748 13.97 -10.88 -12.68
C ILE A 748 13.28 -11.21 -14.02
N ILE A 749 13.14 -10.26 -14.95
CA ILE A 749 12.60 -10.52 -16.28
C ILE A 749 13.61 -11.38 -17.08
N SER A 750 14.90 -11.16 -16.89
CA SER A 750 15.93 -11.95 -17.58
C SER A 750 16.05 -13.37 -17.03
N VAL A 751 16.02 -13.56 -15.73
CA VAL A 751 16.32 -14.85 -15.08
C VAL A 751 15.08 -15.57 -14.55
N GLY A 752 14.01 -14.88 -14.36
CA GLY A 752 12.72 -15.42 -13.91
C GLY A 752 11.86 -15.87 -15.10
#